data_bbbb0a1283bb6f3d0cb54640774c3d0f
#
_entry.id   bbbb0a1283bb6f3d0cb54640774c3d0f
#
_cell.length_a   1.000
_cell.length_b   1.000
_cell.length_c   1.000
_cell.angle_alpha   90.00
_cell.angle_beta   90.00
_cell.angle_gamma   90.00
#
_symmetry.space_group_name_H-M   'P 1'
#
loop_
_entity.id
_entity.type
_entity.pdbx_description
1 polymer ?
#
loop_
_entity_poly.entity_id
_entity_poly.type
_entity_poly.pdbx_seq_one_letter_code
_entity_poly.pdbx_strand_id
1 'polypeptide(L)'
;MKRVVTVALWSLLASSGILAQRLPDNVVPDSYDLKFEPDLGSATFAGDETIHVHLQKPTTSVTLNSAEIEFKESWIGSADFKQAAAVTKDDKNETATLTVPSTVPAGPAEIHIRFTGILNDKLRGFYLSQTARRRYAVTQFEATDARRAFPSFDEPAYKAVFRIALVVDKSDTAISNGKIISDTPGPTNGKHTLQFSDSPKMSSYLVAMMVGDFACITGGADNIPIRVCAVPEKKDLLSYALLSAENILRFYDTYYQIKYPFQKLDIIAFPDFSAGAMENTAAITYRETLLTIDDKNASVDSHQAVVSVLAHEMAHMWFGDLVTMKWWDDIWLNEGFATWMSFKPIESWKPEWHEERAEIQETGGSLSTDSIASVRAIRAKAETPAEIATLFDGIAYGKAASVLRMVEAYLGPDVFQKGANAYLEKHAYGNATAEDFWNQMATTSEKPVDRIMSSFTEQSGAPLVTMVKTACNETSTPGGFLKKKKTKETTQVTLSQERYFADAAKLGSGSPEVWQIPVSLRPAGAKDVSYVLLAQRQQTFELPGCSPWVYANAGGRGYYRSNYDAATLAKISAELETTFSPEERIHFLGDEWAMVRVGRLSIGDYLDTLEKMKGERSRAVVGVMTGRFGEIHDSIVTAGERGAFEKWVRDFLRPMASELGESPTPGESDDRRGLRSDVFATLAVYGRDPQLLAKSRTLVEQYMRNSNSVEAALAGNALGISALDGNAALYDRYLEHMKTAKTPEEYYNYFGALTNFPNPELAKRTMEFVLGPDVKNQDLFFVGGLFGNPDTQATAWELFKNNFPALKEKAGASLSAGFAGFAGFFCDDKLRDDSQDFFATQNLPGSERPLQNAKDTVNACIELRSLQQTNLSAYLKKPPAKDARSASH
;
A
#
# COMPACT_ATOMS: atom_id res chain seq x y z
N MET A 1 22.30 72.43 -18.31
CA MET A 1 21.82 71.44 -19.30
C MET A 1 22.82 70.33 -19.42
N LYS A 2 22.59 69.21 -18.77
CA LYS A 2 23.31 67.95 -19.01
C LYS A 2 22.25 66.86 -19.00
N ARG A 3 22.03 66.24 -20.15
CA ARG A 3 21.11 65.06 -20.31
C ARG A 3 21.80 63.82 -19.77
N VAL A 4 21.14 63.15 -18.82
CA VAL A 4 21.54 61.79 -18.40
C VAL A 4 20.72 60.81 -19.23
N VAL A 5 21.42 59.98 -19.99
CA VAL A 5 20.81 58.86 -20.72
C VAL A 5 20.87 57.67 -19.82
N THR A 6 19.68 57.19 -19.41
CA THR A 6 19.53 55.94 -18.63
C THR A 6 19.39 54.77 -19.60
N VAL A 7 20.39 53.91 -19.69
CA VAL A 7 20.35 52.65 -20.43
C VAL A 7 19.69 51.63 -19.52
N ALA A 8 18.52 51.17 -19.88
CA ALA A 8 17.84 50.05 -19.22
C ALA A 8 18.42 48.73 -19.76
N LEU A 9 19.23 48.05 -18.94
CA LEU A 9 19.59 46.64 -19.18
C LEU A 9 18.38 45.75 -18.89
N TRP A 10 17.81 45.18 -19.93
CA TRP A 10 16.88 44.05 -19.80
C TRP A 10 17.73 42.80 -19.61
N SER A 11 17.83 42.31 -18.35
CA SER A 11 18.30 40.98 -18.05
C SER A 11 17.15 40.00 -18.41
N LEU A 12 17.29 39.32 -19.57
CA LEU A 12 16.55 38.09 -19.85
C LEU A 12 17.00 37.04 -18.82
N LEU A 13 16.22 36.88 -17.76
CA LEU A 13 16.20 35.66 -16.99
C LEU A 13 15.61 34.57 -17.90
N ALA A 14 16.48 33.82 -18.55
CA ALA A 14 16.11 32.53 -19.07
C ALA A 14 15.75 31.66 -17.86
N SER A 15 14.46 31.56 -17.56
CA SER A 15 13.94 30.46 -16.78
C SER A 15 14.26 29.20 -17.58
N SER A 16 15.33 28.50 -17.19
CA SER A 16 15.49 27.11 -17.57
C SER A 16 14.30 26.35 -16.95
N GLY A 17 13.19 26.30 -17.71
CA GLY A 17 12.14 25.38 -17.43
C GLY A 17 12.79 24.00 -17.37
N ILE A 18 12.59 23.29 -16.27
CA ILE A 18 12.84 21.85 -16.22
C ILE A 18 11.91 21.31 -17.30
N LEU A 19 12.47 20.98 -18.46
CA LEU A 19 11.73 20.28 -19.52
C LEU A 19 11.34 18.93 -18.92
N ALA A 20 10.04 18.65 -18.94
CA ALA A 20 9.53 17.34 -18.60
C ALA A 20 10.33 16.26 -19.33
N GLN A 21 10.66 15.17 -18.66
CA GLN A 21 11.46 14.06 -19.19
C GLN A 21 10.61 13.16 -20.13
N ARG A 22 9.68 13.79 -20.88
CA ARG A 22 8.78 13.15 -21.83
C ARG A 22 9.46 12.99 -23.19
N LEU A 23 9.21 11.84 -23.82
CA LEU A 23 9.67 11.61 -25.18
C LEU A 23 8.93 12.51 -26.17
N PRO A 24 9.59 12.88 -27.32
CA PRO A 24 8.91 13.56 -28.40
C PRO A 24 7.77 12.72 -29.00
N ASP A 25 6.63 13.34 -29.30
CA ASP A 25 5.42 12.68 -29.82
C ASP A 25 5.44 12.38 -31.32
N ASN A 26 6.55 12.63 -31.99
CA ASN A 26 6.68 12.47 -33.43
C ASN A 26 6.85 11.03 -33.92
N VAL A 27 7.07 10.07 -33.01
CA VAL A 27 7.23 8.63 -33.30
C VAL A 27 6.35 7.84 -32.33
N VAL A 28 5.56 6.90 -32.87
CA VAL A 28 4.67 6.04 -32.08
C VAL A 28 5.02 4.58 -32.37
N PRO A 29 5.28 3.75 -31.35
CA PRO A 29 5.53 2.33 -31.55
C PRO A 29 4.24 1.56 -31.85
N ASP A 30 4.31 0.62 -32.76
CA ASP A 30 3.25 -0.35 -33.08
C ASP A 30 3.55 -1.72 -32.43
N SER A 31 4.79 -2.19 -32.59
CA SER A 31 5.23 -3.46 -31.99
C SER A 31 6.77 -3.52 -31.82
N TYR A 32 7.19 -4.43 -30.96
CA TYR A 32 8.59 -4.77 -30.69
C TYR A 32 8.81 -6.25 -30.98
N ASP A 33 9.83 -6.56 -31.76
CA ASP A 33 10.40 -7.91 -31.90
C ASP A 33 11.65 -7.95 -31.00
N LEU A 34 11.57 -8.65 -29.87
CA LEU A 34 12.59 -8.68 -28.82
C LEU A 34 13.22 -10.07 -28.74
N LYS A 35 14.53 -10.16 -28.85
CA LYS A 35 15.27 -11.40 -28.60
C LYS A 35 16.35 -11.16 -27.56
N PHE A 36 16.30 -11.91 -26.45
CA PHE A 36 17.31 -11.81 -25.39
C PHE A 36 18.06 -13.11 -25.20
N GLU A 37 19.32 -12.98 -24.87
CA GLU A 37 20.19 -14.08 -24.46
C GLU A 37 20.86 -13.73 -23.13
N PRO A 38 20.22 -14.06 -21.97
CA PRO A 38 20.83 -13.85 -20.68
C PRO A 38 21.93 -14.90 -20.42
N ASP A 39 23.02 -14.44 -19.78
CA ASP A 39 24.08 -15.27 -19.22
C ASP A 39 24.10 -15.12 -17.70
N LEU A 40 23.51 -16.12 -17.01
CA LEU A 40 23.41 -16.12 -15.56
C LEU A 40 24.79 -16.26 -14.87
N GLY A 41 25.79 -16.81 -15.59
CA GLY A 41 27.15 -16.98 -15.08
C GLY A 41 27.91 -15.66 -15.03
N SER A 42 27.92 -14.92 -16.13
CA SER A 42 28.61 -13.61 -16.24
C SER A 42 27.77 -12.44 -15.74
N ALA A 43 26.51 -12.66 -15.38
CA ALA A 43 25.56 -11.62 -14.97
C ALA A 43 25.36 -10.53 -16.05
N THR A 44 25.23 -10.94 -17.31
CA THR A 44 25.03 -10.06 -18.48
C THR A 44 23.92 -10.60 -19.37
N PHE A 45 23.47 -9.76 -20.31
CA PHE A 45 22.59 -10.22 -21.39
C PHE A 45 22.93 -9.53 -22.71
N ALA A 46 22.66 -10.22 -23.81
CA ALA A 46 22.62 -9.65 -25.15
C ALA A 46 21.18 -9.49 -25.59
N GLY A 47 20.90 -8.41 -26.31
CA GLY A 47 19.60 -8.09 -26.88
C GLY A 47 19.70 -7.77 -28.37
N ASP A 48 18.68 -8.18 -29.11
CA ASP A 48 18.47 -7.84 -30.53
C ASP A 48 17.00 -7.46 -30.67
N GLU A 49 16.75 -6.20 -31.01
CA GLU A 49 15.39 -5.69 -31.14
C GLU A 49 15.12 -5.02 -32.48
N THR A 50 13.87 -5.14 -32.92
CA THR A 50 13.31 -4.32 -33.98
C THR A 50 12.01 -3.69 -33.50
N ILE A 51 11.98 -2.35 -33.47
CA ILE A 51 10.80 -1.58 -33.13
C ILE A 51 10.13 -1.15 -34.41
N HIS A 52 8.91 -1.63 -34.65
CA HIS A 52 8.05 -1.16 -35.73
C HIS A 52 7.33 0.09 -35.27
N VAL A 53 7.52 1.21 -35.97
CA VAL A 53 7.02 2.52 -35.56
C VAL A 53 6.26 3.20 -36.68
N HIS A 54 5.43 4.16 -36.31
CA HIS A 54 4.82 5.11 -37.23
C HIS A 54 5.40 6.52 -36.99
N LEU A 55 6.10 7.07 -38.00
CA LEU A 55 6.61 8.43 -37.97
C LEU A 55 5.49 9.40 -38.35
N GLN A 56 5.12 10.30 -37.43
CA GLN A 56 4.09 11.32 -37.66
C GLN A 56 4.57 12.42 -38.63
N LYS A 57 5.87 12.65 -38.68
CA LYS A 57 6.53 13.66 -39.50
C LYS A 57 7.88 13.12 -40.03
N PRO A 58 8.34 13.58 -41.19
CA PRO A 58 9.70 13.26 -41.65
C PRO A 58 10.74 13.66 -40.60
N THR A 59 11.69 12.79 -40.32
CA THR A 59 12.70 13.01 -39.27
C THR A 59 14.06 12.47 -39.64
N THR A 60 15.11 13.04 -39.09
CA THR A 60 16.48 12.52 -39.13
C THR A 60 16.92 11.91 -37.80
N SER A 61 16.06 11.94 -36.78
CA SER A 61 16.42 11.42 -35.46
C SER A 61 15.21 10.87 -34.73
N VAL A 62 15.44 9.86 -33.91
CA VAL A 62 14.46 9.28 -32.94
C VAL A 62 15.11 9.23 -31.58
N THR A 63 14.39 9.66 -30.55
CA THR A 63 14.82 9.57 -29.15
C THR A 63 14.03 8.47 -28.45
N LEU A 64 14.73 7.58 -27.73
CA LEU A 64 14.20 6.50 -26.91
C LEU A 64 14.66 6.68 -25.46
N ASN A 65 13.93 6.12 -24.52
CA ASN A 65 14.45 5.91 -23.16
C ASN A 65 15.48 4.78 -23.20
N SER A 66 16.59 4.96 -22.52
CA SER A 66 17.67 3.97 -22.41
C SER A 66 18.57 4.29 -21.24
N ALA A 67 18.82 3.33 -20.38
CA ALA A 67 19.74 3.44 -19.25
C ALA A 67 20.54 2.13 -19.09
N GLU A 68 21.82 2.23 -18.76
CA GLU A 68 22.71 1.08 -18.49
C GLU A 68 22.86 0.11 -19.69
N ILE A 69 22.52 0.55 -20.90
CA ILE A 69 22.61 -0.23 -22.15
C ILE A 69 23.83 0.18 -22.97
N GLU A 70 24.53 -0.80 -23.53
CA GLU A 70 25.64 -0.59 -24.47
C GLU A 70 25.20 -0.96 -25.89
N PHE A 71 25.07 0.04 -26.76
CA PHE A 71 24.69 -0.13 -28.15
C PHE A 71 25.84 -0.74 -28.96
N LYS A 72 25.56 -1.78 -29.75
CA LYS A 72 26.53 -2.45 -30.64
C LYS A 72 26.28 -2.13 -32.10
N GLU A 73 25.03 -2.08 -32.52
CA GLU A 73 24.60 -1.75 -33.89
C GLU A 73 23.25 -1.06 -33.81
N SER A 74 23.04 -0.06 -34.68
CA SER A 74 21.71 0.57 -34.79
C SER A 74 21.48 1.10 -36.21
N TRP A 75 20.24 0.97 -36.67
CA TRP A 75 19.81 1.57 -37.94
C TRP A 75 18.34 1.97 -37.86
N ILE A 76 17.97 2.96 -38.71
CA ILE A 76 16.58 3.35 -38.93
C ILE A 76 16.30 3.21 -40.43
N GLY A 77 15.14 2.67 -40.77
CA GLY A 77 14.78 2.45 -42.16
C GLY A 77 13.31 2.12 -42.38
N SER A 78 13.05 1.66 -43.60
CA SER A 78 11.77 1.08 -44.02
C SER A 78 12.07 -0.17 -44.84
N ALA A 79 11.04 -0.81 -45.39
CA ALA A 79 11.20 -1.99 -46.24
C ALA A 79 12.20 -1.78 -47.40
N ASP A 80 12.29 -0.56 -47.92
CA ASP A 80 13.05 -0.24 -49.15
C ASP A 80 14.46 0.30 -48.88
N PHE A 81 14.76 0.78 -47.69
CA PHE A 81 16.07 1.33 -47.35
C PHE A 81 16.38 1.27 -45.86
N LYS A 82 17.67 1.16 -45.52
CA LYS A 82 18.21 1.18 -44.16
C LYS A 82 19.38 2.13 -44.05
N GLN A 83 19.43 2.91 -42.98
CA GLN A 83 20.51 3.84 -42.69
C GLN A 83 21.10 3.53 -41.30
N ALA A 84 22.42 3.35 -41.25
CA ALA A 84 23.10 3.25 -39.92
C ALA A 84 22.83 4.52 -39.12
N ALA A 85 22.48 4.36 -37.86
CA ALA A 85 22.21 5.45 -36.94
C ALA A 85 23.38 5.69 -36.00
N ALA A 86 23.78 6.95 -35.85
CA ALA A 86 24.69 7.38 -34.79
C ALA A 86 23.88 7.55 -33.47
N VAL A 87 24.39 6.96 -32.39
CA VAL A 87 23.76 7.01 -31.09
C VAL A 87 24.40 8.05 -30.19
N THR A 88 23.61 8.98 -29.68
CA THR A 88 24.03 9.94 -28.64
C THR A 88 23.25 9.67 -27.36
N LYS A 89 23.95 9.34 -26.27
CA LYS A 89 23.36 9.06 -24.97
C LYS A 89 23.27 10.33 -24.12
N ASP A 90 22.20 10.43 -23.35
CA ASP A 90 22.04 11.40 -22.25
C ASP A 90 21.74 10.61 -20.97
N ASP A 91 22.80 10.25 -20.26
CA ASP A 91 22.69 9.43 -19.04
C ASP A 91 21.93 10.14 -17.90
N LYS A 92 21.91 11.49 -17.91
CA LYS A 92 21.16 12.26 -16.91
C LYS A 92 19.65 12.14 -17.10
N ASN A 93 19.20 12.12 -18.35
CA ASN A 93 17.81 12.02 -18.73
C ASN A 93 17.40 10.58 -19.08
N GLU A 94 18.31 9.62 -18.95
CA GLU A 94 18.11 8.21 -19.32
C GLU A 94 17.53 8.04 -20.72
N THR A 95 18.11 8.74 -21.70
CA THR A 95 17.68 8.70 -23.11
C THR A 95 18.85 8.43 -24.08
N ALA A 96 18.50 7.90 -25.25
CA ALA A 96 19.41 7.75 -26.39
C ALA A 96 18.74 8.29 -27.65
N THR A 97 19.44 9.17 -28.36
CA THR A 97 18.99 9.71 -29.65
C THR A 97 19.76 9.04 -30.80
N LEU A 98 19.00 8.38 -31.67
CA LEU A 98 19.49 7.75 -32.90
C LEU A 98 19.35 8.75 -34.07
N THR A 99 20.45 9.11 -34.69
CA THR A 99 20.51 10.09 -35.79
C THR A 99 20.97 9.43 -37.07
N VAL A 100 20.24 9.61 -38.16
CA VAL A 100 20.55 9.08 -39.50
C VAL A 100 20.95 10.20 -40.47
N PRO A 101 21.81 9.90 -41.49
CA PRO A 101 22.33 10.90 -42.42
C PRO A 101 21.28 11.59 -43.30
N SER A 102 20.18 10.89 -43.62
CA SER A 102 19.12 11.39 -44.48
C SER A 102 17.75 11.25 -43.83
N THR A 103 16.86 12.19 -44.15
CA THR A 103 15.48 12.20 -43.60
C THR A 103 14.74 10.90 -43.94
N VAL A 104 14.14 10.30 -42.95
CA VAL A 104 13.17 9.20 -43.05
C VAL A 104 11.80 9.82 -43.26
N PRO A 105 11.03 9.42 -44.29
CA PRO A 105 9.68 9.95 -44.52
C PRO A 105 8.72 9.64 -43.41
N ALA A 106 7.62 10.42 -43.26
CA ALA A 106 6.50 10.06 -42.42
C ALA A 106 5.86 8.75 -42.91
N GLY A 107 5.31 7.96 -41.97
CA GLY A 107 4.70 6.66 -42.20
C GLY A 107 5.41 5.52 -41.50
N PRO A 108 5.16 4.26 -41.88
CA PRO A 108 5.78 3.09 -41.23
C PRO A 108 7.28 3.08 -41.36
N ALA A 109 8.00 2.79 -40.28
CA ALA A 109 9.43 2.66 -40.23
C ALA A 109 9.86 1.58 -39.20
N GLU A 110 11.11 1.17 -39.29
CA GLU A 110 11.74 0.22 -38.38
C GLU A 110 12.96 0.86 -37.71
N ILE A 111 13.11 0.62 -36.42
CA ILE A 111 14.32 0.95 -35.65
C ILE A 111 14.89 -0.37 -35.17
N HIS A 112 16.12 -0.67 -35.59
CA HIS A 112 16.78 -1.90 -35.14
C HIS A 112 17.97 -1.58 -34.28
N ILE A 113 18.13 -2.32 -33.20
CA ILE A 113 19.21 -2.10 -32.23
C ILE A 113 19.72 -3.46 -31.73
N ARG A 114 21.04 -3.65 -31.79
CA ARG A 114 21.72 -4.72 -31.07
C ARG A 114 22.48 -4.12 -29.89
N PHE A 115 22.36 -4.74 -28.73
CA PHE A 115 22.89 -4.18 -27.51
C PHE A 115 23.31 -5.25 -26.50
N THR A 116 24.00 -4.82 -25.44
CA THR A 116 24.27 -5.63 -24.26
C THR A 116 23.91 -4.86 -23.00
N GLY A 117 23.58 -5.58 -21.93
CA GLY A 117 23.29 -5.02 -20.63
C GLY A 117 23.80 -5.92 -19.51
N ILE A 118 23.55 -5.50 -18.28
CA ILE A 118 23.98 -6.18 -17.05
C ILE A 118 22.75 -6.69 -16.30
N LEU A 119 22.78 -7.98 -15.91
CA LEU A 119 21.86 -8.51 -14.93
C LEU A 119 22.32 -8.03 -13.55
N ASN A 120 21.79 -6.89 -13.11
CA ASN A 120 22.20 -6.25 -11.87
C ASN A 120 21.64 -6.99 -10.63
N ASP A 121 22.04 -6.54 -9.43
CA ASP A 121 21.57 -7.02 -8.12
C ASP A 121 20.69 -5.99 -7.37
N LYS A 122 20.13 -5.02 -8.10
CA LYS A 122 19.37 -3.89 -7.54
C LYS A 122 17.86 -4.08 -7.62
N LEU A 123 17.37 -5.28 -7.99
CA LEU A 123 15.96 -5.68 -8.02
C LEU A 123 15.10 -4.80 -8.94
N ARG A 124 15.68 -4.32 -10.04
CA ARG A 124 15.02 -3.49 -11.05
C ARG A 124 15.61 -3.70 -12.44
N GLY A 125 14.83 -3.40 -13.46
CA GLY A 125 15.23 -3.70 -14.83
C GLY A 125 15.27 -5.22 -15.06
N PHE A 126 16.21 -5.71 -15.85
CA PHE A 126 16.48 -7.14 -15.98
C PHE A 126 17.61 -7.50 -15.02
N TYR A 127 17.32 -8.26 -13.97
CA TYR A 127 18.22 -8.44 -12.83
C TYR A 127 18.39 -9.91 -12.44
N LEU A 128 19.37 -10.19 -11.56
CA LEU A 128 19.60 -11.51 -10.96
C LEU A 128 18.86 -11.67 -9.65
N SER A 129 18.05 -12.72 -9.56
CA SER A 129 17.58 -13.31 -8.31
C SER A 129 18.36 -14.59 -8.04
N GLN A 130 18.58 -14.92 -6.77
CA GLN A 130 19.40 -16.09 -6.44
C GLN A 130 18.94 -16.85 -5.17
N THR A 131 19.18 -18.16 -5.22
CA THR A 131 19.18 -19.04 -4.06
C THR A 131 20.59 -19.48 -3.73
N ALA A 132 20.78 -20.20 -2.63
CA ALA A 132 22.08 -20.85 -2.35
C ALA A 132 22.49 -21.84 -3.45
N ARG A 133 21.54 -22.35 -4.25
CA ARG A 133 21.74 -23.37 -5.28
C ARG A 133 22.08 -22.79 -6.65
N ARG A 134 21.38 -21.70 -7.08
CA ARG A 134 21.54 -21.13 -8.42
C ARG A 134 21.02 -19.71 -8.55
N ARG A 135 21.31 -19.12 -9.72
CA ARG A 135 20.85 -17.80 -10.15
C ARG A 135 19.67 -17.93 -11.12
N TYR A 136 18.83 -16.88 -11.16
CA TYR A 136 17.68 -16.70 -12.05
C TYR A 136 17.77 -15.29 -12.66
N ALA A 137 17.27 -15.11 -13.87
CA ALA A 137 17.06 -13.78 -14.43
C ALA A 137 15.59 -13.42 -14.37
N VAL A 138 15.28 -12.21 -13.91
CA VAL A 138 13.92 -11.73 -13.63
C VAL A 138 13.79 -10.27 -14.03
N THR A 139 12.63 -9.85 -14.51
CA THR A 139 12.36 -8.45 -14.80
C THR A 139 11.49 -7.80 -13.72
N GLN A 140 11.78 -6.50 -13.42
CA GLN A 140 10.91 -5.58 -12.71
C GLN A 140 11.03 -4.22 -13.37
N PHE A 141 9.99 -3.79 -14.08
CA PHE A 141 10.05 -2.62 -14.95
C PHE A 141 9.24 -1.42 -14.45
N GLU A 142 8.27 -1.64 -13.60
CA GLU A 142 7.51 -0.53 -13.02
C GLU A 142 8.41 0.28 -12.06
N ALA A 143 8.38 1.59 -12.17
CA ALA A 143 7.60 2.40 -13.09
C ALA A 143 8.34 2.63 -14.44
N THR A 144 9.66 2.87 -14.45
CA THR A 144 10.43 3.40 -15.58
C THR A 144 11.73 2.63 -15.80
N ASP A 145 11.73 1.32 -15.57
CA ASP A 145 12.94 0.50 -15.62
C ASP A 145 12.98 -0.49 -16.82
N ALA A 146 11.99 -0.48 -17.74
CA ALA A 146 12.09 -1.22 -19.00
C ALA A 146 13.26 -0.73 -19.84
N ARG A 147 13.56 0.58 -19.79
CA ARG A 147 14.73 1.23 -20.43
C ARG A 147 16.08 0.67 -19.99
N ARG A 148 16.17 -0.09 -18.88
CA ARG A 148 17.38 -0.77 -18.40
C ARG A 148 17.54 -2.18 -18.97
N ALA A 149 16.48 -2.67 -19.63
CA ALA A 149 16.51 -3.97 -20.32
C ALA A 149 16.61 -3.80 -21.82
N PHE A 150 15.92 -2.81 -22.40
CA PHE A 150 15.95 -2.51 -23.83
C PHE A 150 15.62 -1.03 -24.09
N PRO A 151 16.23 -0.40 -25.11
CA PRO A 151 15.83 0.94 -25.55
C PRO A 151 14.36 0.96 -25.97
N SER A 152 13.55 1.88 -25.44
CA SER A 152 12.10 1.82 -25.66
C SER A 152 11.41 3.17 -25.53
N PHE A 153 10.16 3.25 -25.99
CA PHE A 153 9.23 4.31 -25.64
C PHE A 153 8.63 3.97 -24.27
N ASP A 154 9.43 4.19 -23.20
CA ASP A 154 9.14 3.74 -21.84
C ASP A 154 8.24 4.72 -21.09
N GLU A 155 7.04 4.94 -21.66
CA GLU A 155 5.95 5.73 -21.08
C GLU A 155 4.64 4.96 -21.19
N PRO A 156 3.73 5.03 -20.20
CA PRO A 156 2.50 4.24 -20.18
C PRO A 156 1.60 4.41 -21.40
N ALA A 157 1.64 5.60 -22.03
CA ALA A 157 0.82 5.94 -23.18
C ALA A 157 1.28 5.27 -24.49
N TYR A 158 2.50 4.76 -24.55
CA TYR A 158 3.04 4.11 -25.75
C TYR A 158 2.80 2.60 -25.72
N LYS A 159 1.54 2.18 -25.66
CA LYS A 159 1.19 0.76 -25.75
C LYS A 159 1.56 0.16 -27.10
N ALA A 160 2.19 -1.01 -27.09
CA ALA A 160 2.60 -1.77 -28.27
C ALA A 160 2.39 -3.28 -28.07
N VAL A 161 2.54 -4.06 -29.14
CA VAL A 161 2.58 -5.52 -29.08
C VAL A 161 4.04 -5.96 -28.95
N PHE A 162 4.31 -6.88 -28.01
CA PHE A 162 5.67 -7.41 -27.80
C PHE A 162 5.73 -8.88 -28.25
N ARG A 163 6.67 -9.17 -29.16
CA ARG A 163 7.01 -10.51 -29.65
C ARG A 163 8.35 -10.89 -29.06
N ILE A 164 8.32 -11.78 -28.07
CA ILE A 164 9.49 -12.08 -27.24
C ILE A 164 10.07 -13.45 -27.61
N ALA A 165 11.39 -13.52 -27.73
CA ALA A 165 12.16 -14.75 -27.84
C ALA A 165 13.28 -14.76 -26.80
N LEU A 166 13.45 -15.86 -26.08
CA LEU A 166 14.49 -16.03 -25.08
C LEU A 166 15.41 -17.20 -25.45
N VAL A 167 16.70 -16.95 -25.55
CA VAL A 167 17.75 -17.95 -25.77
C VAL A 167 18.33 -18.33 -24.42
N VAL A 168 18.03 -19.52 -23.94
CA VAL A 168 18.37 -19.99 -22.58
C VAL A 168 19.11 -21.32 -22.59
N ASP A 169 19.74 -21.68 -21.50
CA ASP A 169 20.36 -22.99 -21.34
C ASP A 169 19.33 -24.11 -21.40
N LYS A 170 19.67 -25.27 -21.94
CA LYS A 170 18.76 -26.42 -22.08
C LYS A 170 18.16 -26.93 -20.77
N SER A 171 18.82 -26.67 -19.64
CA SER A 171 18.33 -27.00 -18.30
C SER A 171 17.30 -26.03 -17.76
N ASP A 172 17.13 -24.88 -18.41
CA ASP A 172 16.27 -23.80 -17.97
C ASP A 172 14.99 -23.77 -18.80
N THR A 173 13.95 -23.22 -18.20
CA THR A 173 12.75 -22.77 -18.89
C THR A 173 12.68 -21.25 -18.81
N ALA A 174 11.74 -20.68 -19.57
CA ALA A 174 11.45 -19.27 -19.45
C ALA A 174 9.93 -19.05 -19.40
N ILE A 175 9.56 -17.95 -18.75
CA ILE A 175 8.18 -17.48 -18.66
C ILE A 175 8.16 -16.03 -19.17
N SER A 176 7.11 -15.67 -19.90
CA SER A 176 6.88 -14.32 -20.39
C SER A 176 5.37 -14.04 -20.46
N ASN A 177 4.97 -12.86 -20.94
CA ASN A 177 3.55 -12.48 -21.10
C ASN A 177 2.75 -13.44 -21.99
N GLY A 178 3.35 -13.98 -23.05
CA GLY A 178 2.73 -14.93 -23.97
C GLY A 178 2.89 -16.40 -23.56
N LYS A 179 2.20 -17.29 -24.28
CA LYS A 179 2.43 -18.76 -24.21
C LYS A 179 3.65 -19.12 -25.08
N ILE A 180 4.41 -20.12 -24.67
CA ILE A 180 5.45 -20.71 -25.54
C ILE A 180 4.77 -21.34 -26.77
N ILE A 181 5.13 -20.88 -27.96
CA ILE A 181 4.62 -21.36 -29.24
C ILE A 181 5.66 -22.15 -30.02
N SER A 182 6.94 -22.01 -29.68
CA SER A 182 8.04 -22.74 -30.31
C SER A 182 9.19 -22.92 -29.32
N ASP A 183 9.80 -24.12 -29.38
CA ASP A 183 11.05 -24.45 -28.69
C ASP A 183 11.98 -25.10 -29.70
N THR A 184 13.06 -24.42 -30.06
CA THR A 184 13.99 -24.81 -31.12
C THR A 184 15.43 -24.82 -30.58
N PRO A 185 16.36 -25.57 -31.21
CA PRO A 185 17.78 -25.49 -30.88
C PRO A 185 18.29 -24.05 -30.94
N GLY A 186 19.05 -23.63 -29.96
CA GLY A 186 19.63 -22.30 -29.87
C GLY A 186 20.81 -22.10 -30.81
N PRO A 187 21.33 -20.85 -30.90
CA PRO A 187 22.43 -20.51 -31.81
C PRO A 187 23.75 -21.18 -31.41
N THR A 188 23.89 -21.59 -30.15
CA THR A 188 25.06 -22.28 -29.61
C THR A 188 24.68 -23.61 -29.02
N ASN A 189 25.64 -24.56 -29.04
CA ASN A 189 25.43 -25.87 -28.42
C ASN A 189 25.15 -25.75 -26.92
N GLY A 190 24.13 -26.45 -26.43
CA GLY A 190 23.71 -26.38 -25.04
C GLY A 190 22.61 -25.34 -24.73
N LYS A 191 22.21 -24.54 -25.72
CA LYS A 191 21.08 -23.60 -25.61
C LYS A 191 19.89 -24.01 -26.46
N HIS A 192 18.72 -23.45 -26.12
CA HIS A 192 17.51 -23.51 -26.93
C HIS A 192 16.86 -22.11 -27.01
N THR A 193 16.02 -21.90 -28.01
CA THR A 193 15.28 -20.65 -28.19
C THR A 193 13.81 -20.91 -27.97
N LEU A 194 13.23 -20.23 -26.97
CA LEU A 194 11.81 -20.24 -26.68
C LEU A 194 11.18 -19.00 -27.31
N GLN A 195 10.23 -19.21 -28.21
CA GLN A 195 9.43 -18.14 -28.81
C GLN A 195 8.07 -18.09 -28.12
N PHE A 196 7.64 -16.90 -27.72
CA PHE A 196 6.35 -16.66 -27.10
C PHE A 196 5.34 -16.13 -28.13
N SER A 197 4.05 -16.38 -27.87
CA SER A 197 2.97 -15.73 -28.63
C SER A 197 2.98 -14.24 -28.40
N ASP A 198 2.46 -13.48 -29.36
CA ASP A 198 2.32 -12.04 -29.27
C ASP A 198 1.62 -11.66 -27.96
N SER A 199 2.13 -10.60 -27.30
CA SER A 199 1.43 -10.00 -26.18
C SER A 199 0.14 -9.30 -26.65
N PRO A 200 -0.82 -9.01 -25.80
CA PRO A 200 -1.79 -7.97 -26.09
C PRO A 200 -1.09 -6.61 -26.29
N LYS A 201 -1.82 -5.62 -26.80
CA LYS A 201 -1.32 -4.24 -26.83
C LYS A 201 -1.23 -3.70 -25.41
N MET A 202 -0.02 -3.51 -24.88
CA MET A 202 0.26 -3.15 -23.48
C MET A 202 1.41 -2.15 -23.36
N SER A 203 1.58 -1.55 -22.20
CA SER A 203 2.67 -0.62 -21.88
C SER A 203 3.97 -1.39 -21.62
N SER A 204 5.13 -0.73 -21.83
CA SER A 204 6.47 -1.32 -21.65
C SER A 204 6.74 -1.82 -20.24
N TYR A 205 6.22 -1.14 -19.21
CA TYR A 205 6.44 -1.51 -17.80
C TYR A 205 5.81 -2.87 -17.42
N LEU A 206 4.86 -3.38 -18.22
CA LEU A 206 4.18 -4.67 -18.03
C LEU A 206 4.89 -5.86 -18.69
N VAL A 207 5.98 -5.62 -19.40
CA VAL A 207 6.76 -6.69 -20.07
C VAL A 207 7.46 -7.54 -19.02
N ALA A 208 7.34 -8.85 -19.16
CA ALA A 208 7.90 -9.83 -18.24
C ALA A 208 8.81 -10.84 -18.94
N MET A 209 9.99 -11.07 -18.37
CA MET A 209 10.92 -12.10 -18.80
C MET A 209 11.56 -12.76 -17.59
N MET A 210 11.39 -14.08 -17.46
CA MET A 210 11.94 -14.86 -16.35
C MET A 210 12.63 -16.09 -16.88
N VAL A 211 13.83 -16.38 -16.40
CA VAL A 211 14.65 -17.54 -16.81
C VAL A 211 15.18 -18.30 -15.60
N GLY A 212 14.96 -19.63 -15.60
CA GLY A 212 15.43 -20.53 -14.56
C GLY A 212 14.77 -21.90 -14.60
N ASP A 213 14.95 -22.70 -13.56
CA ASP A 213 14.42 -24.07 -13.45
C ASP A 213 13.12 -24.14 -12.63
N PHE A 214 12.20 -23.22 -12.90
CA PHE A 214 10.95 -23.09 -12.12
C PHE A 214 10.17 -24.40 -12.03
N ALA A 215 9.65 -24.69 -10.83
CA ALA A 215 8.70 -25.76 -10.60
C ALA A 215 7.28 -25.17 -10.45
N CYS A 216 6.35 -25.68 -11.25
CA CYS A 216 4.99 -25.17 -11.31
C CYS A 216 3.97 -26.23 -10.92
N ILE A 217 2.83 -25.76 -10.39
CA ILE A 217 1.57 -26.51 -10.35
C ILE A 217 0.56 -25.83 -11.29
N THR A 218 -0.41 -26.59 -11.77
CA THR A 218 -1.33 -26.12 -12.82
C THR A 218 -2.78 -26.37 -12.42
N GLY A 219 -3.64 -25.45 -12.79
CA GLY A 219 -5.09 -25.50 -12.66
C GLY A 219 -5.75 -24.63 -13.70
N GLY A 220 -6.92 -24.07 -13.38
CA GLY A 220 -7.60 -23.14 -14.28
C GLY A 220 -8.98 -22.75 -13.80
N ALA A 221 -9.47 -21.66 -14.36
CA ALA A 221 -10.81 -21.14 -14.15
C ALA A 221 -11.35 -20.58 -15.46
N ASP A 222 -12.64 -20.81 -15.76
CA ASP A 222 -13.35 -20.25 -16.92
C ASP A 222 -12.61 -20.43 -18.27
N ASN A 223 -11.98 -21.60 -18.46
CA ASN A 223 -11.14 -21.97 -19.62
C ASN A 223 -9.79 -21.24 -19.72
N ILE A 224 -9.41 -20.48 -18.72
CA ILE A 224 -8.09 -19.86 -18.61
C ILE A 224 -7.16 -20.81 -17.84
N PRO A 225 -6.05 -21.28 -18.46
CA PRO A 225 -5.04 -22.04 -17.72
C PRO A 225 -4.31 -21.15 -16.74
N ILE A 226 -4.19 -21.62 -15.50
CA ILE A 226 -3.45 -20.94 -14.42
C ILE A 226 -2.26 -21.80 -14.03
N ARG A 227 -1.05 -21.20 -13.97
CA ARG A 227 0.13 -21.84 -13.39
C ARG A 227 0.64 -21.01 -12.22
N VAL A 228 0.94 -21.67 -11.13
CA VAL A 228 1.63 -21.07 -10.01
C VAL A 228 3.02 -21.68 -9.88
N CYS A 229 4.05 -20.87 -9.89
CA CYS A 229 5.44 -21.29 -10.02
C CYS A 229 6.32 -20.69 -8.92
N ALA A 230 7.36 -21.43 -8.53
CA ALA A 230 8.42 -20.95 -7.64
C ALA A 230 9.71 -21.70 -7.95
N VAL A 231 10.77 -21.40 -7.19
CA VAL A 231 11.97 -22.24 -7.19
C VAL A 231 11.59 -23.66 -6.74
N PRO A 232 12.28 -24.73 -7.24
CA PRO A 232 11.86 -26.12 -7.01
C PRO A 232 11.65 -26.49 -5.54
N GLU A 233 12.42 -25.92 -4.63
CA GLU A 233 12.36 -26.18 -3.19
C GLU A 233 11.07 -25.69 -2.54
N LYS A 234 10.33 -24.78 -3.20
CA LYS A 234 9.09 -24.16 -2.68
C LYS A 234 7.82 -24.70 -3.36
N LYS A 235 7.94 -25.66 -4.28
CA LYS A 235 6.81 -26.17 -5.06
C LYS A 235 5.62 -26.64 -4.20
N ASP A 236 5.91 -27.33 -3.09
CA ASP A 236 4.88 -27.88 -2.21
C ASP A 236 4.11 -26.81 -1.41
N LEU A 237 4.55 -25.54 -1.45
CA LEU A 237 3.92 -24.39 -0.79
C LEU A 237 3.00 -23.58 -1.71
N LEU A 238 2.66 -24.06 -2.91
CA LEU A 238 1.94 -23.28 -3.93
C LEU A 238 0.43 -23.59 -3.98
N SER A 239 -0.05 -24.68 -3.35
CA SER A 239 -1.42 -25.17 -3.52
C SER A 239 -2.48 -24.15 -3.13
N TYR A 240 -2.28 -23.42 -2.04
CA TYR A 240 -3.22 -22.41 -1.57
C TYR A 240 -3.31 -21.22 -2.52
N ALA A 241 -2.19 -20.76 -3.05
CA ALA A 241 -2.17 -19.67 -4.04
C ALA A 241 -2.92 -20.04 -5.33
N LEU A 242 -2.80 -21.30 -5.80
CA LEU A 242 -3.55 -21.78 -6.97
C LEU A 242 -5.06 -21.80 -6.69
N LEU A 243 -5.49 -22.37 -5.56
CA LEU A 243 -6.89 -22.40 -5.15
C LEU A 243 -7.47 -20.98 -5.04
N SER A 244 -6.71 -20.05 -4.46
CA SER A 244 -7.11 -18.64 -4.33
C SER A 244 -7.27 -17.98 -5.70
N ALA A 245 -6.28 -18.12 -6.59
CA ALA A 245 -6.32 -17.56 -7.93
C ALA A 245 -7.52 -18.04 -8.75
N GLU A 246 -7.87 -19.34 -8.65
CA GLU A 246 -9.05 -19.90 -9.33
C GLU A 246 -10.36 -19.27 -8.84
N ASN A 247 -10.52 -19.04 -7.54
CA ASN A 247 -11.72 -18.42 -6.98
C ASN A 247 -11.79 -16.92 -7.32
N ILE A 248 -10.69 -16.21 -7.23
CA ILE A 248 -10.60 -14.78 -7.56
C ILE A 248 -10.95 -14.55 -9.04
N LEU A 249 -10.39 -15.37 -9.96
CA LEU A 249 -10.65 -15.22 -11.39
C LEU A 249 -12.13 -15.40 -11.73
N ARG A 250 -12.79 -16.44 -11.18
CA ARG A 250 -14.24 -16.65 -11.38
C ARG A 250 -15.08 -15.48 -10.88
N PHE A 251 -14.68 -14.90 -9.75
CA PHE A 251 -15.36 -13.73 -9.22
C PHE A 251 -15.21 -12.51 -10.16
N TYR A 252 -14.00 -12.20 -10.61
CA TYR A 252 -13.73 -11.05 -11.47
C TYR A 252 -14.41 -11.17 -12.83
N ASP A 253 -14.38 -12.33 -13.45
CA ASP A 253 -15.07 -12.63 -14.69
C ASP A 253 -16.60 -12.37 -14.59
N THR A 254 -17.17 -12.64 -13.42
CA THR A 254 -18.58 -12.40 -13.13
C THR A 254 -18.87 -10.93 -12.82
N TYR A 255 -18.01 -10.31 -12.01
CA TYR A 255 -18.19 -8.93 -11.57
C TYR A 255 -18.03 -7.94 -12.71
N TYR A 256 -16.93 -8.03 -13.47
CA TYR A 256 -16.68 -7.09 -14.56
C TYR A 256 -17.54 -7.34 -15.79
N GLN A 257 -18.12 -8.54 -15.96
CA GLN A 257 -18.82 -8.97 -17.19
C GLN A 257 -17.96 -8.85 -18.47
N ILE A 258 -16.68 -8.57 -18.30
CA ILE A 258 -15.61 -8.60 -19.29
C ILE A 258 -14.73 -9.78 -18.90
N LYS A 259 -14.74 -10.82 -19.73
CA LYS A 259 -13.93 -12.02 -19.47
C LYS A 259 -12.45 -11.68 -19.37
N TYR A 260 -11.72 -12.46 -18.60
CA TYR A 260 -10.27 -12.30 -18.48
C TYR A 260 -9.63 -12.10 -19.85
N PRO A 261 -8.96 -10.96 -20.10
CA PRO A 261 -8.66 -10.53 -21.47
C PRO A 261 -7.44 -11.22 -22.09
N PHE A 262 -6.77 -12.13 -21.36
CA PHE A 262 -5.52 -12.74 -21.79
C PHE A 262 -5.65 -14.26 -21.93
N GLN A 263 -4.64 -14.90 -22.58
CA GLN A 263 -4.74 -16.32 -22.93
C GLN A 263 -4.37 -17.29 -21.80
N LYS A 264 -3.70 -16.83 -20.78
CA LYS A 264 -3.20 -17.60 -19.64
C LYS A 264 -3.02 -16.70 -18.43
N LEU A 265 -2.79 -17.28 -17.27
CA LEU A 265 -2.33 -16.59 -16.08
C LEU A 265 -1.19 -17.37 -15.45
N ASP A 266 0.02 -16.81 -15.46
CA ASP A 266 1.15 -17.33 -14.69
C ASP A 266 1.36 -16.44 -13.45
N ILE A 267 1.67 -17.07 -12.32
CA ILE A 267 1.89 -16.43 -11.03
C ILE A 267 3.20 -17.00 -10.50
N ILE A 268 4.24 -16.18 -10.33
CA ILE A 268 5.60 -16.66 -10.13
C ILE A 268 6.24 -16.01 -8.90
N ALA A 269 6.67 -16.81 -7.93
CA ALA A 269 7.38 -16.35 -6.75
C ALA A 269 8.90 -16.40 -6.95
N PHE A 270 9.55 -15.30 -6.52
CA PHE A 270 11.01 -15.17 -6.57
C PHE A 270 11.61 -14.97 -5.18
N PRO A 271 12.83 -15.51 -4.96
CA PRO A 271 13.57 -15.26 -3.73
C PRO A 271 13.90 -13.79 -3.51
N ASP A 272 14.26 -13.05 -4.57
CA ASP A 272 14.67 -11.66 -4.52
C ASP A 272 13.69 -10.81 -5.35
N PHE A 273 12.85 -10.03 -4.66
CA PHE A 273 11.85 -9.17 -5.26
C PHE A 273 11.59 -7.94 -4.36
N SER A 274 11.71 -6.73 -4.89
CA SER A 274 11.69 -5.49 -4.09
C SER A 274 10.30 -5.15 -3.56
N ALA A 275 9.28 -5.31 -4.40
CA ALA A 275 7.87 -5.06 -4.04
C ALA A 275 7.22 -6.28 -3.36
N GLY A 276 5.94 -6.22 -3.10
CA GLY A 276 5.11 -7.37 -2.70
C GLY A 276 4.84 -8.28 -3.88
N ALA A 277 4.31 -7.70 -4.95
CA ALA A 277 4.08 -8.35 -6.23
C ALA A 277 4.11 -7.32 -7.37
N MET A 278 3.84 -7.75 -8.60
CA MET A 278 3.78 -6.91 -9.80
C MET A 278 2.86 -7.56 -10.84
N GLU A 279 1.96 -6.77 -11.36
CA GLU A 279 0.88 -7.14 -12.28
C GLU A 279 1.32 -7.40 -13.73
N ASN A 280 2.58 -7.72 -14.02
CA ASN A 280 2.98 -7.96 -15.41
C ASN A 280 1.94 -8.76 -16.18
N THR A 281 1.48 -8.25 -17.30
CA THR A 281 0.32 -8.79 -18.05
C THR A 281 0.40 -10.30 -18.26
N ALA A 282 -0.55 -11.03 -17.70
CA ALA A 282 -0.65 -12.49 -17.75
C ALA A 282 0.55 -13.28 -17.15
N ALA A 283 1.46 -12.62 -16.42
CA ALA A 283 2.67 -13.20 -15.83
C ALA A 283 3.07 -12.47 -14.53
N ILE A 284 2.18 -12.52 -13.53
CA ILE A 284 2.31 -11.82 -12.25
C ILE A 284 3.51 -12.33 -11.47
N THR A 285 4.37 -11.43 -11.00
CA THR A 285 5.56 -11.78 -10.21
C THR A 285 5.36 -11.44 -8.74
N TYR A 286 5.95 -12.25 -7.85
CA TYR A 286 5.75 -12.17 -6.41
C TYR A 286 7.04 -12.26 -5.63
N ARG A 287 7.10 -11.55 -4.52
CA ARG A 287 7.98 -11.92 -3.41
C ARG A 287 7.50 -13.25 -2.82
N GLU A 288 8.41 -14.21 -2.63
CA GLU A 288 8.03 -15.56 -2.20
C GLU A 288 7.24 -15.58 -0.87
N THR A 289 7.44 -14.62 0.01
CA THR A 289 6.72 -14.51 1.30
C THR A 289 5.23 -14.25 1.17
N LEU A 290 4.78 -13.72 0.03
CA LEU A 290 3.39 -13.37 -0.25
C LEU A 290 2.71 -14.36 -1.21
N LEU A 291 3.35 -15.47 -1.52
CA LEU A 291 2.78 -16.50 -2.37
C LEU A 291 2.99 -17.93 -1.83
N THR A 292 4.13 -18.21 -1.20
CA THR A 292 4.48 -19.56 -0.74
C THR A 292 4.10 -19.76 0.72
N ILE A 293 3.17 -20.67 0.97
CA ILE A 293 2.57 -20.88 2.30
C ILE A 293 2.37 -22.37 2.60
N ASP A 294 2.66 -22.79 3.83
CA ASP A 294 2.22 -24.09 4.33
C ASP A 294 0.74 -24.01 4.73
N ASP A 295 -0.15 -24.36 3.80
CA ASP A 295 -1.60 -24.24 3.94
C ASP A 295 -2.18 -24.87 5.22
N LYS A 296 -1.50 -25.88 5.79
CA LYS A 296 -1.96 -26.59 6.99
C LYS A 296 -1.54 -25.94 8.29
N ASN A 297 -0.38 -25.29 8.30
CA ASN A 297 0.25 -24.84 9.52
C ASN A 297 0.48 -23.33 9.58
N ALA A 298 0.21 -22.60 8.50
CA ALA A 298 0.37 -21.15 8.47
C ALA A 298 -0.71 -20.42 9.31
N SER A 299 -0.40 -19.19 9.68
CA SER A 299 -1.32 -18.31 10.39
C SER A 299 -2.50 -17.87 9.51
N VAL A 300 -3.60 -17.47 10.13
CA VAL A 300 -4.73 -16.85 9.42
C VAL A 300 -4.26 -15.60 8.67
N ASP A 301 -3.42 -14.78 9.31
CA ASP A 301 -2.89 -13.55 8.72
C ASP A 301 -2.04 -13.83 7.47
N SER A 302 -1.26 -14.93 7.44
CA SER A 302 -0.52 -15.35 6.25
C SER A 302 -1.46 -15.80 5.12
N HIS A 303 -2.55 -16.51 5.42
CA HIS A 303 -3.56 -16.86 4.43
C HIS A 303 -4.24 -15.61 3.84
N GLN A 304 -4.65 -14.66 4.70
CA GLN A 304 -5.25 -13.41 4.27
C GLN A 304 -4.28 -12.58 3.42
N ALA A 305 -3.02 -12.49 3.81
CA ALA A 305 -2.00 -11.77 3.04
C ALA A 305 -1.82 -12.33 1.63
N VAL A 306 -1.73 -13.67 1.48
CA VAL A 306 -1.63 -14.33 0.16
C VAL A 306 -2.84 -13.99 -0.71
N VAL A 307 -4.05 -14.14 -0.19
CA VAL A 307 -5.28 -13.91 -0.97
C VAL A 307 -5.46 -12.44 -1.31
N SER A 308 -5.17 -11.53 -0.37
CA SER A 308 -5.32 -10.09 -0.57
C SER A 308 -4.40 -9.57 -1.67
N VAL A 309 -3.13 -9.97 -1.66
CA VAL A 309 -2.18 -9.58 -2.71
C VAL A 309 -2.54 -10.23 -4.05
N LEU A 310 -2.95 -11.52 -4.06
CA LEU A 310 -3.43 -12.17 -5.29
C LEU A 310 -4.64 -11.45 -5.89
N ALA A 311 -5.59 -11.04 -5.05
CA ALA A 311 -6.78 -10.31 -5.51
C ALA A 311 -6.40 -8.94 -6.08
N HIS A 312 -5.46 -8.23 -5.45
CA HIS A 312 -4.96 -6.94 -5.94
C HIS A 312 -4.30 -7.09 -7.32
N GLU A 313 -3.31 -7.97 -7.44
CA GLU A 313 -2.58 -8.16 -8.71
C GLU A 313 -3.48 -8.67 -9.85
N MET A 314 -4.43 -9.53 -9.53
CA MET A 314 -5.37 -10.03 -10.53
C MET A 314 -6.41 -8.98 -10.95
N ALA A 315 -6.76 -8.00 -10.09
CA ALA A 315 -7.62 -6.90 -10.47
C ALA A 315 -6.95 -5.97 -11.51
N HIS A 316 -5.63 -5.83 -11.44
CA HIS A 316 -4.85 -5.08 -12.42
C HIS A 316 -5.01 -5.59 -13.85
N MET A 317 -5.33 -6.87 -14.06
CA MET A 317 -5.58 -7.40 -15.40
C MET A 317 -6.67 -6.61 -16.15
N TRP A 318 -7.56 -5.92 -15.43
CA TRP A 318 -8.55 -4.98 -15.97
C TRP A 318 -8.14 -3.52 -15.73
N PHE A 319 -7.79 -3.15 -14.50
CA PHE A 319 -7.37 -1.79 -14.12
C PHE A 319 -5.83 -1.70 -14.01
N GLY A 320 -5.18 -1.35 -15.09
CA GLY A 320 -3.71 -1.32 -15.24
C GLY A 320 -3.29 -1.90 -16.58
N ASP A 321 -3.74 -3.11 -16.90
CA ASP A 321 -3.35 -3.84 -18.10
C ASP A 321 -4.29 -3.59 -19.27
N LEU A 322 -5.57 -3.97 -19.13
CA LEU A 322 -6.58 -3.74 -20.16
C LEU A 322 -6.75 -2.23 -20.41
N VAL A 323 -6.96 -1.47 -19.34
CA VAL A 323 -7.01 0.00 -19.35
C VAL A 323 -5.91 0.53 -18.45
N THR A 324 -4.97 1.29 -19.00
CA THR A 324 -3.80 1.84 -18.29
C THR A 324 -3.94 3.36 -18.17
N MET A 325 -3.47 3.94 -17.07
CA MET A 325 -3.36 5.41 -16.97
C MET A 325 -2.54 5.99 -18.11
N LYS A 326 -2.85 7.23 -18.50
CA LYS A 326 -2.14 7.91 -19.59
C LYS A 326 -0.76 8.41 -19.17
N TRP A 327 -0.63 8.81 -17.89
CA TRP A 327 0.62 9.21 -17.28
C TRP A 327 0.61 8.90 -15.78
N TRP A 328 1.78 8.86 -15.17
CA TRP A 328 2.00 8.44 -13.79
C TRP A 328 1.30 9.31 -12.74
N ASP A 329 0.93 10.57 -13.03
CA ASP A 329 0.14 11.40 -12.13
C ASP A 329 -1.26 10.81 -11.83
N ASP A 330 -1.76 9.94 -12.70
CA ASP A 330 -2.99 9.18 -12.54
C ASP A 330 -2.75 7.69 -12.15
N ILE A 331 -1.59 7.34 -11.54
CA ILE A 331 -1.28 5.95 -11.12
C ILE A 331 -2.37 5.35 -10.20
N TRP A 332 -3.10 6.20 -9.49
CA TRP A 332 -4.22 5.77 -8.65
C TRP A 332 -5.35 5.07 -9.44
N LEU A 333 -5.45 5.27 -10.75
CA LEU A 333 -6.40 4.55 -11.64
C LEU A 333 -6.03 3.05 -11.74
N ASN A 334 -4.77 2.70 -11.52
CA ASN A 334 -4.33 1.33 -11.40
C ASN A 334 -4.44 0.89 -9.92
N GLU A 335 -3.67 1.50 -9.04
CA GLU A 335 -3.43 1.05 -7.67
C GLU A 335 -4.65 1.20 -6.75
N GLY A 336 -5.32 2.35 -6.82
CA GLY A 336 -6.52 2.61 -6.04
C GLY A 336 -7.67 1.69 -6.43
N PHE A 337 -7.80 1.36 -7.73
CA PHE A 337 -8.81 0.41 -8.21
C PHE A 337 -8.49 -1.02 -7.84
N ALA A 338 -7.23 -1.46 -7.98
CA ALA A 338 -6.84 -2.80 -7.58
C ALA A 338 -7.04 -3.00 -6.07
N THR A 339 -6.66 -2.01 -5.26
CA THR A 339 -6.88 -2.03 -3.82
C THR A 339 -8.38 -2.02 -3.46
N TRP A 340 -9.19 -1.15 -4.10
CA TRP A 340 -10.64 -1.15 -3.88
C TRP A 340 -11.28 -2.49 -4.23
N MET A 341 -10.80 -3.15 -5.29
CA MET A 341 -11.39 -4.39 -5.78
C MET A 341 -10.93 -5.63 -5.02
N SER A 342 -9.74 -5.60 -4.39
CA SER A 342 -9.11 -6.78 -3.77
C SER A 342 -9.96 -7.44 -2.68
N PHE A 343 -10.73 -6.68 -1.93
CA PHE A 343 -11.55 -7.19 -0.83
C PHE A 343 -12.80 -7.96 -1.29
N LYS A 344 -13.37 -7.61 -2.44
CA LYS A 344 -14.66 -8.15 -2.91
C LYS A 344 -14.65 -9.67 -3.19
N PRO A 345 -13.66 -10.24 -3.89
CA PRO A 345 -13.59 -11.69 -4.09
C PRO A 345 -13.36 -12.44 -2.78
N ILE A 346 -12.62 -11.84 -1.83
CA ILE A 346 -12.34 -12.46 -0.53
C ILE A 346 -13.62 -12.53 0.29
N GLU A 347 -14.35 -11.41 0.43
CA GLU A 347 -15.64 -11.38 1.13
C GLU A 347 -16.64 -12.38 0.51
N SER A 348 -16.64 -12.54 -0.82
CA SER A 348 -17.48 -13.52 -1.50
C SER A 348 -17.09 -14.97 -1.23
N TRP A 349 -15.78 -15.27 -1.13
CA TRP A 349 -15.26 -16.63 -0.96
C TRP A 349 -15.09 -17.03 0.51
N LYS A 350 -14.73 -16.07 1.35
CA LYS A 350 -14.39 -16.23 2.77
C LYS A 350 -15.15 -15.21 3.65
N PRO A 351 -16.49 -15.18 3.62
CA PRO A 351 -17.27 -14.17 4.34
C PRO A 351 -17.03 -14.19 5.87
N GLU A 352 -16.54 -15.31 6.42
CA GLU A 352 -16.13 -15.44 7.81
C GLU A 352 -14.90 -14.60 8.19
N TRP A 353 -14.17 -14.05 7.24
CA TRP A 353 -13.04 -13.15 7.49
C TRP A 353 -13.45 -11.69 7.65
N HIS A 354 -14.71 -11.35 7.25
CA HIS A 354 -15.23 -9.99 7.39
C HIS A 354 -14.33 -8.90 6.79
N GLU A 355 -13.94 -9.08 5.53
CA GLU A 355 -13.01 -8.18 4.84
C GLU A 355 -13.47 -6.73 4.79
N GLU A 356 -14.77 -6.46 4.86
CA GLU A 356 -15.32 -5.11 5.00
C GLU A 356 -14.77 -4.35 6.23
N ARG A 357 -14.38 -5.06 7.30
CA ARG A 357 -13.76 -4.44 8.48
C ARG A 357 -12.32 -4.08 8.24
N ALA A 358 -11.57 -4.91 7.49
CA ALA A 358 -10.21 -4.61 7.05
C ALA A 358 -10.20 -3.37 6.14
N GLU A 359 -11.17 -3.23 5.23
CA GLU A 359 -11.35 -2.02 4.43
C GLU A 359 -11.49 -0.74 5.26
N ILE A 360 -12.29 -0.79 6.34
CA ILE A 360 -12.49 0.38 7.22
C ILE A 360 -11.24 0.68 8.04
N GLN A 361 -10.50 -0.34 8.47
CA GLN A 361 -9.21 -0.15 9.15
C GLN A 361 -8.18 0.50 8.22
N GLU A 362 -8.12 0.08 6.95
CA GLU A 362 -7.27 0.70 5.93
C GLU A 362 -7.65 2.18 5.70
N THR A 363 -8.96 2.47 5.62
CA THR A 363 -9.47 3.85 5.55
C THR A 363 -8.98 4.68 6.75
N GLY A 364 -9.00 4.11 7.96
CA GLY A 364 -8.48 4.74 9.17
C GLY A 364 -6.98 5.03 9.10
N GLY A 365 -6.19 4.11 8.55
CA GLY A 365 -4.76 4.26 8.28
C GLY A 365 -4.47 5.37 7.27
N SER A 366 -5.22 5.38 6.16
CA SER A 366 -5.12 6.40 5.11
C SER A 366 -5.48 7.80 5.61
N LEU A 367 -6.54 7.93 6.42
CA LEU A 367 -6.91 9.18 7.09
C LEU A 367 -5.84 9.67 8.08
N SER A 368 -5.10 8.75 8.71
CA SER A 368 -3.98 9.09 9.58
C SER A 368 -2.79 9.64 8.77
N THR A 369 -2.42 8.98 7.69
CA THR A 369 -1.38 9.44 6.75
C THR A 369 -1.74 10.79 6.16
N ASP A 370 -2.99 10.99 5.77
CA ASP A 370 -3.50 12.21 5.13
C ASP A 370 -3.65 13.40 6.10
N SER A 371 -3.44 13.18 7.40
CA SER A 371 -3.55 14.20 8.45
C SER A 371 -2.32 15.08 8.61
N ILE A 372 -1.18 14.70 7.99
CA ILE A 372 0.05 15.51 8.06
C ILE A 372 0.02 16.66 7.05
N ALA A 373 0.71 17.76 7.37
CA ALA A 373 0.62 18.97 6.57
C ALA A 373 1.28 18.86 5.19
N SER A 374 2.36 18.08 5.11
CA SER A 374 3.16 17.85 3.89
C SER A 374 2.61 16.79 2.95
N VAL A 375 1.48 16.15 3.29
CA VAL A 375 0.88 15.11 2.45
C VAL A 375 0.49 15.65 1.07
N ARG A 376 0.71 14.83 0.04
CA ARG A 376 0.31 15.16 -1.34
C ARG A 376 -1.17 14.90 -1.62
N ALA A 377 -1.69 15.49 -2.69
CA ALA A 377 -2.96 15.06 -3.28
C ALA A 377 -2.83 13.67 -3.91
N ILE A 378 -3.94 12.99 -4.19
CA ILE A 378 -3.94 11.70 -4.93
C ILE A 378 -3.26 11.90 -6.28
N ARG A 379 -3.75 12.87 -7.07
CA ARG A 379 -3.15 13.29 -8.32
C ARG A 379 -2.05 14.30 -8.04
N ALA A 380 -0.80 13.88 -8.19
CA ALA A 380 0.36 14.73 -7.98
C ALA A 380 1.28 14.67 -9.19
N LYS A 381 1.71 15.86 -9.64
CA LYS A 381 2.61 15.97 -10.79
C LYS A 381 3.93 15.28 -10.51
N ALA A 382 4.37 14.43 -11.44
CA ALA A 382 5.66 13.75 -11.42
C ALA A 382 6.22 13.67 -12.85
N GLU A 383 7.41 14.20 -13.05
CA GLU A 383 8.05 14.36 -14.36
C GLU A 383 9.32 13.51 -14.49
N THR A 384 9.96 13.19 -13.38
CA THR A 384 11.21 12.42 -13.33
C THR A 384 10.99 11.04 -12.71
N PRO A 385 11.84 10.03 -13.02
CA PRO A 385 11.76 8.70 -12.40
C PRO A 385 11.76 8.74 -10.86
N ALA A 386 12.55 9.63 -10.27
CA ALA A 386 12.61 9.77 -8.81
C ALA A 386 11.30 10.34 -8.24
N GLU A 387 10.67 11.32 -8.89
CA GLU A 387 9.36 11.83 -8.49
C GLU A 387 8.26 10.78 -8.68
N ILE A 388 8.26 10.06 -9.81
CA ILE A 388 7.30 8.98 -10.10
C ILE A 388 7.38 7.91 -9.02
N ALA A 389 8.57 7.47 -8.63
CA ALA A 389 8.75 6.48 -7.56
C ALA A 389 8.13 6.90 -6.23
N THR A 390 8.03 8.22 -5.95
CA THR A 390 7.38 8.72 -4.72
C THR A 390 5.86 8.73 -4.75
N LEU A 391 5.24 8.38 -5.89
CA LEU A 391 3.79 8.29 -6.01
C LEU A 391 3.24 6.93 -5.51
N PHE A 392 4.09 5.91 -5.41
CA PHE A 392 3.72 4.58 -4.89
C PHE A 392 3.69 4.58 -3.36
N ASP A 393 2.70 5.22 -2.80
CA ASP A 393 2.52 5.40 -1.35
C ASP A 393 1.05 5.16 -0.92
N GLY A 394 0.77 5.17 0.37
CA GLY A 394 -0.58 4.97 0.90
C GLY A 394 -1.65 5.94 0.37
N ILE A 395 -1.26 7.01 -0.34
CA ILE A 395 -2.20 7.94 -0.97
C ILE A 395 -2.71 7.39 -2.31
N ALA A 396 -1.84 6.83 -3.14
CA ALA A 396 -2.25 6.22 -4.41
C ALA A 396 -3.07 4.93 -4.20
N TYR A 397 -2.74 4.15 -3.17
CA TYR A 397 -3.40 2.89 -2.81
C TYR A 397 -4.61 3.12 -1.89
N GLY A 398 -4.37 3.32 -0.61
CA GLY A 398 -5.39 3.30 0.44
C GLY A 398 -6.35 4.49 0.42
N LYS A 399 -5.86 5.75 0.25
CA LYS A 399 -6.75 6.92 0.14
C LYS A 399 -7.62 6.81 -1.12
N ALA A 400 -7.02 6.50 -2.27
CA ALA A 400 -7.76 6.39 -3.52
C ALA A 400 -8.84 5.29 -3.44
N ALA A 401 -8.51 4.09 -2.94
CA ALA A 401 -9.47 3.01 -2.72
C ALA A 401 -10.60 3.42 -1.76
N SER A 402 -10.27 4.13 -0.68
CA SER A 402 -11.26 4.60 0.30
C SER A 402 -12.22 5.64 -0.28
N VAL A 403 -11.73 6.53 -1.15
CA VAL A 403 -12.57 7.49 -1.89
C VAL A 403 -13.49 6.75 -2.87
N LEU A 404 -12.99 5.74 -3.59
CA LEU A 404 -13.82 4.88 -4.46
C LEU A 404 -14.93 4.17 -3.67
N ARG A 405 -14.63 3.60 -2.49
CA ARG A 405 -15.63 2.98 -1.59
C ARG A 405 -16.69 3.97 -1.13
N MET A 406 -16.29 5.19 -0.77
CA MET A 406 -17.24 6.25 -0.40
C MET A 406 -18.18 6.58 -1.55
N VAL A 407 -17.66 6.70 -2.77
CA VAL A 407 -18.47 6.96 -3.97
C VAL A 407 -19.37 5.78 -4.31
N GLU A 408 -18.87 4.54 -4.22
CA GLU A 408 -19.67 3.32 -4.39
C GLU A 408 -20.84 3.26 -3.40
N ALA A 409 -20.57 3.53 -2.12
CA ALA A 409 -21.62 3.57 -1.08
C ALA A 409 -22.67 4.65 -1.35
N TYR A 410 -22.27 5.80 -1.89
CA TYR A 410 -23.18 6.89 -2.26
C TYR A 410 -24.03 6.59 -3.50
N LEU A 411 -23.47 5.90 -4.49
CA LEU A 411 -24.15 5.55 -5.74
C LEU A 411 -25.04 4.31 -5.60
N GLY A 412 -24.62 3.38 -4.76
CA GLY A 412 -25.05 2.01 -4.69
C GLY A 412 -24.16 1.10 -5.56
N PRO A 413 -23.90 -0.16 -5.11
CA PRO A 413 -22.92 -1.06 -5.73
C PRO A 413 -23.25 -1.37 -7.21
N ASP A 414 -24.53 -1.59 -7.56
CA ASP A 414 -24.95 -1.92 -8.93
C ASP A 414 -24.67 -0.78 -9.92
N VAL A 415 -24.90 0.48 -9.50
CA VAL A 415 -24.66 1.65 -10.33
C VAL A 415 -23.17 1.89 -10.52
N PHE A 416 -22.39 1.71 -9.43
CA PHE A 416 -20.93 1.83 -9.49
C PHE A 416 -20.33 0.77 -10.43
N GLN A 417 -20.74 -0.50 -10.27
CA GLN A 417 -20.31 -1.61 -11.14
C GLN A 417 -20.59 -1.32 -12.62
N LYS A 418 -21.80 -0.87 -12.96
CA LYS A 418 -22.16 -0.50 -14.36
C LYS A 418 -21.27 0.61 -14.92
N GLY A 419 -20.98 1.62 -14.10
CA GLY A 419 -20.10 2.72 -14.51
C GLY A 419 -18.66 2.26 -14.74
N ALA A 420 -18.13 1.43 -13.83
CA ALA A 420 -16.79 0.85 -13.94
C ALA A 420 -16.67 -0.06 -15.17
N ASN A 421 -17.65 -0.92 -15.43
CA ASN A 421 -17.67 -1.78 -16.61
C ASN A 421 -17.74 -0.96 -17.91
N ALA A 422 -18.58 0.06 -17.98
CA ALA A 422 -18.66 0.94 -19.17
C ALA A 422 -17.35 1.72 -19.43
N TYR A 423 -16.64 2.11 -18.36
CA TYR A 423 -15.31 2.71 -18.48
C TYR A 423 -14.30 1.72 -19.07
N LEU A 424 -14.24 0.49 -18.53
CA LEU A 424 -13.34 -0.56 -19.00
C LEU A 424 -13.59 -0.94 -20.46
N GLU A 425 -14.84 -1.12 -20.85
CA GLU A 425 -15.21 -1.43 -22.25
C GLU A 425 -14.80 -0.32 -23.22
N LYS A 426 -15.05 0.92 -22.84
CA LYS A 426 -14.76 2.09 -23.68
C LYS A 426 -13.27 2.30 -23.93
N HIS A 427 -12.44 2.01 -22.95
CA HIS A 427 -11.00 2.26 -23.00
C HIS A 427 -10.15 1.00 -23.15
N ALA A 428 -10.77 -0.17 -23.41
CA ALA A 428 -10.09 -1.46 -23.53
C ALA A 428 -8.89 -1.41 -24.48
N TYR A 429 -7.75 -1.95 -24.03
CA TYR A 429 -6.46 -1.94 -24.71
C TYR A 429 -5.89 -0.55 -24.99
N GLY A 430 -6.43 0.47 -24.34
CA GLY A 430 -6.02 1.87 -24.44
C GLY A 430 -5.56 2.46 -23.13
N ASN A 431 -5.45 3.80 -23.14
CA ASN A 431 -5.10 4.58 -21.95
C ASN A 431 -6.27 5.49 -21.59
N ALA A 432 -6.36 5.84 -20.30
CA ALA A 432 -7.40 6.73 -19.79
C ALA A 432 -6.81 7.74 -18.79
N THR A 433 -7.54 8.82 -18.57
CA THR A 433 -7.27 9.83 -17.54
C THR A 433 -8.30 9.72 -16.42
N ALA A 434 -8.03 10.39 -15.31
CA ALA A 434 -8.97 10.53 -14.20
C ALA A 434 -10.34 11.08 -14.69
N GLU A 435 -10.33 12.07 -15.58
CA GLU A 435 -11.53 12.67 -16.17
C GLU A 435 -12.37 11.65 -16.95
N ASP A 436 -11.73 10.73 -17.66
CA ASP A 436 -12.43 9.67 -18.41
C ASP A 436 -13.24 8.78 -17.46
N PHE A 437 -12.67 8.42 -16.31
CA PHE A 437 -13.36 7.60 -15.32
C PHE A 437 -14.52 8.36 -14.66
N TRP A 438 -14.26 9.50 -14.02
CA TRP A 438 -15.32 10.17 -13.25
C TRP A 438 -16.44 10.74 -14.11
N ASN A 439 -16.17 11.16 -15.37
CA ASN A 439 -17.20 11.57 -16.32
C ASN A 439 -18.09 10.39 -16.75
N GLN A 440 -17.49 9.18 -16.90
CA GLN A 440 -18.27 7.97 -17.16
C GLN A 440 -19.20 7.65 -15.98
N MET A 441 -18.66 7.74 -14.74
CA MET A 441 -19.44 7.52 -13.52
C MET A 441 -20.57 8.54 -13.35
N ALA A 442 -20.31 9.82 -13.59
CA ALA A 442 -21.33 10.88 -13.56
C ALA A 442 -22.44 10.62 -14.58
N THR A 443 -22.07 10.20 -15.80
CA THR A 443 -23.01 9.85 -16.85
C THR A 443 -23.89 8.66 -16.47
N THR A 444 -23.30 7.61 -15.91
CA THR A 444 -24.02 6.37 -15.54
C THR A 444 -24.94 6.58 -14.34
N SER A 445 -24.53 7.40 -13.37
CA SER A 445 -25.24 7.58 -12.11
C SER A 445 -26.21 8.76 -12.10
N GLU A 446 -26.10 9.69 -13.06
CA GLU A 446 -26.78 11.00 -13.06
C GLU A 446 -26.51 11.84 -11.80
N LYS A 447 -25.38 11.57 -11.11
CA LYS A 447 -24.94 12.27 -9.90
C LYS A 447 -23.60 12.99 -10.15
N PRO A 448 -23.25 14.02 -9.36
CA PRO A 448 -22.07 14.86 -9.60
C PRO A 448 -20.76 14.18 -9.16
N VAL A 449 -20.49 12.98 -9.68
CA VAL A 449 -19.30 12.19 -9.33
C VAL A 449 -18.03 12.91 -9.79
N ASP A 450 -18.06 13.58 -10.90
CA ASP A 450 -16.98 14.43 -11.41
C ASP A 450 -16.48 15.44 -10.35
N ARG A 451 -17.40 16.16 -9.72
CA ARG A 451 -17.08 17.14 -8.68
C ARG A 451 -16.68 16.51 -7.36
N ILE A 452 -17.26 15.37 -7.00
CA ILE A 452 -16.88 14.62 -5.81
C ILE A 452 -15.44 14.13 -5.99
N MET A 453 -15.16 13.39 -7.06
CA MET A 453 -13.84 12.81 -7.30
C MET A 453 -12.75 13.88 -7.43
N SER A 454 -12.94 14.91 -8.25
CA SER A 454 -11.94 15.99 -8.41
C SER A 454 -11.62 16.67 -7.07
N SER A 455 -12.62 16.86 -6.20
CA SER A 455 -12.39 17.49 -4.89
C SER A 455 -11.49 16.63 -3.96
N PHE A 456 -11.49 15.31 -4.08
CA PHE A 456 -10.64 14.42 -3.30
C PHE A 456 -9.31 14.09 -3.98
N THR A 457 -9.27 14.04 -5.30
CA THR A 457 -8.07 13.67 -6.05
C THR A 457 -7.09 14.83 -6.23
N GLU A 458 -7.60 16.07 -6.32
CA GLU A 458 -6.80 17.26 -6.61
C GLU A 458 -6.42 18.06 -5.35
N GLN A 459 -7.01 17.75 -4.19
CA GLN A 459 -6.70 18.40 -2.92
C GLN A 459 -6.00 17.42 -1.96
N SER A 460 -4.99 17.92 -1.25
CA SER A 460 -4.31 17.16 -0.19
C SER A 460 -5.10 17.19 1.12
N GLY A 461 -4.93 16.18 1.96
CA GLY A 461 -5.61 16.07 3.23
C GLY A 461 -7.01 15.49 3.15
N ALA A 462 -7.65 15.34 4.30
CA ALA A 462 -8.99 14.80 4.46
C ALA A 462 -9.89 15.79 5.22
N PRO A 463 -11.21 15.81 4.96
CA PRO A 463 -12.13 16.67 5.66
C PRO A 463 -12.43 16.19 7.09
N LEU A 464 -12.59 17.16 8.02
CA LEU A 464 -13.25 16.98 9.29
C LEU A 464 -14.68 17.52 9.16
N VAL A 465 -15.65 16.62 9.24
CA VAL A 465 -17.09 16.95 9.24
C VAL A 465 -17.56 17.12 10.67
N THR A 466 -17.93 18.34 11.06
CA THR A 466 -18.42 18.63 12.40
C THR A 466 -19.94 18.78 12.38
N MET A 467 -20.61 18.07 13.29
CA MET A 467 -22.03 18.26 13.60
C MET A 467 -22.20 19.53 14.43
N VAL A 468 -22.51 20.65 13.78
CA VAL A 468 -22.60 21.97 14.43
C VAL A 468 -23.87 22.09 15.25
N LYS A 469 -24.98 21.58 14.73
CA LYS A 469 -26.29 21.65 15.40
C LYS A 469 -27.21 20.54 14.93
N THR A 470 -27.95 19.97 15.90
CA THR A 470 -29.09 19.08 15.64
C THR A 470 -30.31 19.63 16.37
N ALA A 471 -31.40 19.83 15.66
CA ALA A 471 -32.65 20.36 16.23
C ALA A 471 -33.87 19.61 15.67
N CYS A 472 -34.86 19.36 16.53
CA CYS A 472 -36.14 18.80 16.12
C CYS A 472 -37.10 19.95 15.77
N ASN A 473 -37.70 19.89 14.61
CA ASN A 473 -38.71 20.85 14.15
C ASN A 473 -40.06 20.16 13.93
N GLU A 474 -41.11 20.72 14.51
CA GLU A 474 -42.47 20.30 14.28
C GLU A 474 -43.23 21.32 13.42
N THR A 475 -43.55 20.93 12.20
CA THR A 475 -44.40 21.74 11.30
C THR A 475 -45.79 21.16 11.30
N SER A 476 -46.78 21.94 11.74
CA SER A 476 -48.19 21.54 11.70
C SER A 476 -48.93 22.25 10.56
N THR A 477 -49.48 21.48 9.63
CA THR A 477 -50.40 22.00 8.59
C THR A 477 -51.81 22.04 9.18
N PRO A 478 -52.55 23.14 9.10
CA PRO A 478 -53.94 23.23 9.53
C PRO A 478 -54.79 22.22 8.75
N GLY A 479 -55.39 21.31 9.47
CA GLY A 479 -56.40 20.38 8.91
C GLY A 479 -57.68 21.15 8.56
N GLY A 480 -58.28 20.93 7.38
CA GLY A 480 -59.62 21.41 7.07
C GLY A 480 -60.67 20.70 7.95
N PHE A 481 -61.90 21.21 8.00
CA PHE A 481 -63.00 20.91 8.93
C PHE A 481 -63.29 19.40 9.23
N LEU A 482 -62.63 18.46 8.53
CA LEU A 482 -62.78 16.99 8.70
C LEU A 482 -61.46 16.23 8.59
N LYS A 483 -60.29 16.87 8.54
CA LYS A 483 -58.99 16.16 8.51
C LYS A 483 -58.18 16.45 9.79
N LYS A 484 -57.68 15.37 10.46
CA LYS A 484 -56.76 15.50 11.57
C LYS A 484 -55.55 16.33 11.17
N LYS A 485 -55.09 17.24 12.05
CA LYS A 485 -53.87 18.00 11.97
C LYS A 485 -52.71 17.04 11.66
N LYS A 486 -52.05 17.13 10.52
CA LYS A 486 -50.84 16.37 10.22
C LYS A 486 -49.65 17.16 10.78
N THR A 487 -49.04 16.66 11.81
CA THR A 487 -47.72 17.15 12.28
C THR A 487 -46.65 16.39 11.53
N LYS A 488 -45.76 17.13 10.86
CA LYS A 488 -44.56 16.57 10.24
C LYS A 488 -43.38 16.94 11.15
N GLU A 489 -42.78 15.92 11.72
CA GLU A 489 -41.59 16.06 12.51
C GLU A 489 -40.37 15.91 11.61
N THR A 490 -39.35 16.76 11.74
CA THR A 490 -38.07 16.68 11.04
C THR A 490 -36.92 16.99 11.98
N THR A 491 -35.82 16.29 11.78
CA THR A 491 -34.53 16.62 12.41
C THR A 491 -33.74 17.52 11.48
N GLN A 492 -33.43 18.74 11.90
CA GLN A 492 -32.58 19.66 11.19
C GLN A 492 -31.12 19.41 11.62
N VAL A 493 -30.24 19.10 10.66
CA VAL A 493 -28.82 18.83 10.90
C VAL A 493 -28.00 19.88 10.17
N THR A 494 -27.15 20.61 10.91
CA THR A 494 -26.19 21.53 10.35
C THR A 494 -24.80 20.96 10.45
N LEU A 495 -24.15 20.73 9.31
CA LEU A 495 -22.79 20.20 9.16
C LEU A 495 -21.85 21.31 8.72
N SER A 496 -20.61 21.29 9.20
CA SER A 496 -19.52 22.09 8.68
C SER A 496 -18.34 21.18 8.29
N GLN A 497 -17.47 21.69 7.39
CA GLN A 497 -16.25 21.00 6.99
C GLN A 497 -15.03 21.93 7.10
N GLU A 498 -13.91 21.38 7.49
CA GLU A 498 -12.57 21.95 7.43
C GLU A 498 -11.56 20.85 7.14
N ARG A 499 -10.34 21.19 6.70
CA ARG A 499 -9.27 20.18 6.59
C ARG A 499 -8.83 19.73 7.99
N TYR A 500 -8.78 18.41 8.20
CA TYR A 500 -8.21 17.84 9.41
C TYR A 500 -6.67 17.85 9.34
N PHE A 501 -6.03 18.32 10.40
CA PHE A 501 -4.60 18.22 10.63
C PHE A 501 -4.35 17.52 11.97
N ALA A 502 -3.35 16.65 12.02
CA ALA A 502 -2.87 16.08 13.28
C ALA A 502 -2.08 17.11 14.14
N ASP A 503 -1.75 18.26 13.59
CA ASP A 503 -1.16 19.43 14.21
C ASP A 503 -2.30 20.35 14.69
N ALA A 504 -2.48 20.47 16.02
CA ALA A 504 -3.57 21.23 16.63
C ALA A 504 -3.49 22.73 16.30
N ALA A 505 -2.29 23.28 16.10
CA ALA A 505 -2.11 24.68 15.75
C ALA A 505 -2.58 25.01 14.33
N LYS A 506 -2.59 24.01 13.43
CA LYS A 506 -3.09 24.16 12.05
C LYS A 506 -4.59 23.92 11.96
N LEU A 507 -5.15 23.08 12.81
CA LEU A 507 -6.58 22.80 12.82
C LEU A 507 -7.35 24.07 13.24
N GLY A 508 -8.32 24.50 12.43
CA GLY A 508 -9.09 25.73 12.66
C GLY A 508 -8.40 27.02 12.16
N SER A 509 -7.22 26.92 11.52
CA SER A 509 -6.50 28.07 10.95
C SER A 509 -7.15 28.66 9.69
N GLY A 510 -8.25 28.05 9.19
CA GLY A 510 -8.97 28.51 8.00
C GLY A 510 -8.36 28.03 6.69
N SER A 511 -8.03 26.76 6.61
CA SER A 511 -7.51 26.14 5.37
C SER A 511 -8.47 26.37 4.17
N PRO A 512 -7.96 26.56 2.94
CA PRO A 512 -8.76 26.92 1.79
C PRO A 512 -9.60 25.77 1.24
N GLU A 513 -9.24 24.53 1.51
CA GLU A 513 -9.85 23.33 0.93
C GLU A 513 -11.34 23.21 1.27
N VAL A 514 -12.12 22.83 0.29
CA VAL A 514 -13.55 22.48 0.42
C VAL A 514 -13.84 21.29 -0.46
N TRP A 515 -14.36 20.23 0.13
CA TRP A 515 -14.70 19.00 -0.58
C TRP A 515 -16.21 18.92 -0.90
N GLN A 516 -16.54 18.08 -1.87
CA GLN A 516 -17.90 17.65 -2.16
C GLN A 516 -18.12 16.30 -1.46
N ILE A 517 -18.61 16.31 -0.20
CA ILE A 517 -18.62 15.13 0.64
C ILE A 517 -19.98 14.44 0.63
N PRO A 518 -20.10 13.19 0.15
CA PRO A 518 -21.30 12.37 0.38
C PRO A 518 -21.33 11.91 1.85
N VAL A 519 -22.06 12.62 2.69
CA VAL A 519 -22.18 12.30 4.11
C VAL A 519 -23.33 11.33 4.34
N SER A 520 -23.05 10.17 4.94
CA SER A 520 -24.07 9.18 5.33
C SER A 520 -24.56 9.46 6.74
N LEU A 521 -25.87 9.75 6.89
CA LEU A 521 -26.49 10.14 8.16
C LEU A 521 -27.47 9.07 8.62
N ARG A 522 -27.36 8.68 9.90
CA ARG A 522 -28.29 7.75 10.56
C ARG A 522 -28.81 8.35 11.87
N PRO A 523 -30.11 8.75 11.92
CA PRO A 523 -30.75 9.15 13.16
C PRO A 523 -30.81 8.01 14.19
N ALA A 524 -30.84 8.34 15.48
CA ALA A 524 -30.99 7.36 16.58
C ALA A 524 -32.16 6.42 16.33
N GLY A 525 -31.92 5.11 16.43
CA GLY A 525 -32.94 4.08 16.25
C GLY A 525 -33.40 3.85 14.79
N ALA A 526 -32.91 4.63 13.81
CA ALA A 526 -33.20 4.39 12.40
C ALA A 526 -32.35 3.24 11.85
N LYS A 527 -32.95 2.44 10.95
CA LYS A 527 -32.24 1.41 10.18
C LYS A 527 -31.73 1.98 8.84
N ASP A 528 -32.47 2.93 8.28
CA ASP A 528 -32.16 3.51 6.98
C ASP A 528 -31.10 4.61 7.09
N VAL A 529 -30.21 4.63 6.13
CA VAL A 529 -29.16 5.64 5.97
C VAL A 529 -29.60 6.68 4.95
N SER A 530 -29.45 7.96 5.28
CA SER A 530 -29.70 9.08 4.38
C SER A 530 -28.37 9.67 3.91
N TYR A 531 -28.16 9.76 2.60
CA TYR A 531 -27.00 10.45 2.04
C TYR A 531 -27.34 11.92 1.73
N VAL A 532 -26.46 12.83 2.18
CA VAL A 532 -26.51 14.26 1.84
C VAL A 532 -25.18 14.68 1.24
N LEU A 533 -25.18 15.62 0.30
CA LEU A 533 -23.94 16.14 -0.29
C LEU A 533 -23.58 17.47 0.41
N LEU A 534 -22.54 17.42 1.26
CA LEU A 534 -21.97 18.61 1.90
C LEU A 534 -20.99 19.28 0.92
N ALA A 535 -21.46 20.30 0.21
CA ALA A 535 -20.71 20.98 -0.85
C ALA A 535 -20.20 22.38 -0.46
N GLN A 536 -20.52 22.83 0.75
CA GLN A 536 -20.16 24.16 1.27
C GLN A 536 -19.44 24.01 2.62
N ARG A 537 -18.75 25.04 3.07
CA ARG A 537 -18.09 25.05 4.39
C ARG A 537 -19.07 24.76 5.54
N GLN A 538 -20.32 25.20 5.40
CA GLN A 538 -21.40 24.87 6.30
C GLN A 538 -22.72 24.78 5.52
N GLN A 539 -23.51 23.74 5.82
CA GLN A 539 -24.79 23.50 5.14
C GLN A 539 -25.76 22.80 6.11
N THR A 540 -27.06 23.12 5.97
CA THR A 540 -28.12 22.53 6.80
C THR A 540 -28.98 21.59 5.95
N PHE A 541 -29.32 20.44 6.54
CA PHE A 541 -30.13 19.38 5.93
C PHE A 541 -31.31 19.04 6.82
N GLU A 542 -32.39 18.51 6.25
CA GLU A 542 -33.56 18.00 6.97
C GLU A 542 -33.69 16.49 6.80
N LEU A 543 -33.82 15.78 7.92
CA LEU A 543 -34.07 14.34 7.98
C LEU A 543 -35.50 14.06 8.49
N PRO A 544 -36.18 12.99 8.05
CA PRO A 544 -37.48 12.61 8.55
C PRO A 544 -37.46 12.24 10.04
N GLY A 545 -38.49 12.62 10.78
CA GLY A 545 -38.67 12.31 12.21
C GLY A 545 -37.81 13.18 13.14
N CYS A 546 -38.09 13.12 14.45
CA CYS A 546 -37.30 13.77 15.51
C CYS A 546 -36.33 12.78 16.14
N SER A 547 -35.03 13.09 16.13
CA SER A 547 -33.98 12.25 16.68
C SER A 547 -33.20 12.99 17.76
N PRO A 548 -32.82 12.32 18.86
CA PRO A 548 -32.03 12.91 19.94
C PRO A 548 -30.53 13.07 19.57
N TRP A 549 -30.05 12.34 18.56
CA TRP A 549 -28.73 12.44 17.95
C TRP A 549 -28.75 11.86 16.52
N VAL A 550 -27.77 12.24 15.71
CA VAL A 550 -27.55 11.70 14.37
C VAL A 550 -26.08 11.29 14.25
N TYR A 551 -25.83 10.08 13.78
CA TYR A 551 -24.48 9.61 13.47
C TYR A 551 -24.12 9.99 12.03
N ALA A 552 -22.98 10.64 11.86
CA ALA A 552 -22.42 11.02 10.56
C ALA A 552 -21.30 10.03 10.20
N ASN A 553 -21.50 9.23 9.22
CA ASN A 553 -20.72 8.13 8.68
C ASN A 553 -21.33 6.74 9.00
N ALA A 554 -22.64 6.64 8.79
CA ALA A 554 -23.33 5.36 8.88
C ALA A 554 -22.73 4.33 7.91
N GLY A 555 -22.44 3.12 8.43
CA GLY A 555 -21.73 2.07 7.70
C GLY A 555 -20.21 2.26 7.62
N GLY A 556 -19.64 3.36 8.13
CA GLY A 556 -18.19 3.58 8.22
C GLY A 556 -17.47 3.80 6.89
N ARG A 557 -18.18 4.03 5.77
CA ARG A 557 -17.58 4.03 4.41
C ARG A 557 -17.17 5.40 3.88
N GLY A 558 -17.37 6.48 4.67
CA GLY A 558 -16.97 7.83 4.26
C GLY A 558 -15.49 8.09 4.45
N TYR A 559 -14.85 8.78 3.50
CA TYR A 559 -13.47 9.23 3.63
C TYR A 559 -13.41 10.65 4.25
N TYR A 560 -13.72 10.73 5.55
CA TYR A 560 -13.67 11.95 6.36
C TYR A 560 -13.64 11.58 7.83
N ARG A 561 -13.17 12.51 8.69
CA ARG A 561 -13.33 12.42 10.14
C ARG A 561 -14.65 13.05 10.54
N SER A 562 -15.31 12.51 11.55
CA SER A 562 -16.53 13.11 12.13
C SER A 562 -16.26 13.64 13.55
N ASN A 563 -16.93 14.74 13.91
CA ASN A 563 -16.82 15.38 15.21
C ASN A 563 -18.17 15.83 15.73
N TYR A 564 -18.39 15.71 17.02
CA TYR A 564 -19.66 15.98 17.70
C TYR A 564 -19.45 16.88 18.91
N ASP A 565 -20.52 17.59 19.33
CA ASP A 565 -20.52 18.20 20.66
C ASP A 565 -20.53 17.15 21.79
N ALA A 566 -20.06 17.54 22.97
CA ALA A 566 -19.91 16.62 24.10
C ALA A 566 -21.23 15.91 24.52
N ALA A 567 -22.38 16.57 24.36
CA ALA A 567 -23.68 15.97 24.74
C ALA A 567 -24.13 14.90 23.73
N THR A 568 -23.91 15.14 22.43
CA THR A 568 -24.14 14.17 21.34
C THR A 568 -23.18 13.01 21.47
N LEU A 569 -21.89 13.29 21.68
CA LEU A 569 -20.86 12.27 21.89
C LEU A 569 -21.18 11.33 23.06
N ALA A 570 -21.59 11.87 24.20
CA ALA A 570 -21.96 11.06 25.37
C ALA A 570 -23.11 10.09 25.08
N LYS A 571 -24.11 10.50 24.27
CA LYS A 571 -25.23 9.66 23.85
C LYS A 571 -24.80 8.53 22.91
N ILE A 572 -23.99 8.87 21.89
CA ILE A 572 -23.44 7.90 20.95
C ILE A 572 -22.60 6.87 21.70
N SER A 573 -21.64 7.31 22.53
CA SER A 573 -20.76 6.43 23.31
C SER A 573 -21.51 5.50 24.28
N ALA A 574 -22.69 5.90 24.75
CA ALA A 574 -23.50 5.05 25.61
C ALA A 574 -24.18 3.89 24.86
N GLU A 575 -24.40 4.02 23.55
CA GLU A 575 -25.09 3.02 22.72
C GLU A 575 -24.14 2.30 21.76
N LEU A 576 -22.82 2.65 21.77
CA LEU A 576 -21.83 2.24 20.77
C LEU A 576 -21.73 0.72 20.60
N GLU A 577 -21.61 -0.03 21.72
CA GLU A 577 -21.48 -1.49 21.67
C GLU A 577 -22.77 -2.21 21.24
N THR A 578 -23.93 -1.64 21.52
CA THR A 578 -25.22 -2.31 21.32
C THR A 578 -25.95 -1.94 20.04
N THR A 579 -25.70 -0.75 19.50
CA THR A 579 -26.46 -0.17 18.37
C THR A 579 -25.66 -0.01 17.11
N PHE A 580 -24.32 0.11 17.23
CA PHE A 580 -23.44 0.36 16.10
C PHE A 580 -22.84 -0.95 15.56
N SER A 581 -22.69 -1.05 14.24
CA SER A 581 -22.01 -2.17 13.62
C SER A 581 -20.49 -2.16 13.96
N PRO A 582 -19.77 -3.28 13.83
CA PRO A 582 -18.31 -3.29 14.00
C PRO A 582 -17.59 -2.24 13.14
N GLU A 583 -18.01 -2.07 11.90
CA GLU A 583 -17.48 -1.12 10.92
C GLU A 583 -17.64 0.33 11.42
N GLU A 584 -18.82 0.67 11.92
CA GLU A 584 -19.10 1.98 12.52
C GLU A 584 -18.28 2.21 13.80
N ARG A 585 -18.09 1.16 14.63
CA ARG A 585 -17.27 1.24 15.84
C ARG A 585 -15.78 1.49 15.53
N ILE A 586 -15.23 0.80 14.50
CA ILE A 586 -13.86 1.02 14.04
C ILE A 586 -13.67 2.48 13.65
N HIS A 587 -14.58 3.00 12.81
CA HIS A 587 -14.48 4.37 12.32
C HIS A 587 -14.66 5.40 13.45
N PHE A 588 -15.66 5.20 14.31
CA PHE A 588 -15.94 6.08 15.46
C PHE A 588 -14.74 6.18 16.41
N LEU A 589 -14.15 5.05 16.81
CA LEU A 589 -12.96 5.04 17.68
C LEU A 589 -11.76 5.73 17.02
N GLY A 590 -11.62 5.61 15.71
CA GLY A 590 -10.61 6.32 14.95
C GLY A 590 -10.82 7.84 14.93
N ASP A 591 -12.07 8.29 14.83
CA ASP A 591 -12.45 9.72 14.86
C ASP A 591 -12.25 10.34 16.24
N GLU A 592 -12.67 9.63 17.30
CA GLU A 592 -12.44 10.03 18.68
C GLU A 592 -10.93 10.18 18.96
N TRP A 593 -10.13 9.22 18.53
CA TRP A 593 -8.68 9.30 18.66
C TRP A 593 -8.09 10.49 17.90
N ALA A 594 -8.62 10.80 16.71
CA ALA A 594 -8.22 12.00 15.98
C ALA A 594 -8.50 13.29 16.79
N MET A 595 -9.60 13.34 17.54
CA MET A 595 -9.91 14.48 18.43
C MET A 595 -9.01 14.50 19.67
N VAL A 596 -8.58 13.33 20.19
CA VAL A 596 -7.57 13.24 21.27
C VAL A 596 -6.23 13.82 20.81
N ARG A 597 -5.79 13.47 19.60
CA ARG A 597 -4.50 13.92 19.03
C ARG A 597 -4.38 15.44 18.98
N VAL A 598 -5.46 16.14 18.75
CA VAL A 598 -5.48 17.61 18.63
C VAL A 598 -6.03 18.32 19.89
N GLY A 599 -6.21 17.59 20.99
CA GLY A 599 -6.65 18.14 22.25
C GLY A 599 -8.13 18.59 22.33
N ARG A 600 -8.95 18.26 21.30
CA ARG A 600 -10.40 18.53 21.32
C ARG A 600 -11.17 17.54 22.20
N LEU A 601 -10.59 16.36 22.46
CA LEU A 601 -11.06 15.36 23.40
C LEU A 601 -9.94 15.01 24.39
N SER A 602 -10.27 14.80 25.67
CA SER A 602 -9.25 14.31 26.60
C SER A 602 -9.03 12.80 26.42
N ILE A 603 -7.78 12.37 26.63
CA ILE A 603 -7.46 10.92 26.59
C ILE A 603 -8.25 10.15 27.66
N GLY A 604 -8.60 10.78 28.79
CA GLY A 604 -9.40 10.19 29.83
C GLY A 604 -10.83 9.87 29.36
N ASP A 605 -11.47 10.79 28.63
CA ASP A 605 -12.81 10.56 28.06
C ASP A 605 -12.81 9.44 27.01
N TYR A 606 -11.72 9.38 26.19
CA TYR A 606 -11.53 8.29 25.25
C TYR A 606 -11.41 6.93 25.97
N LEU A 607 -10.57 6.84 27.00
CA LEU A 607 -10.45 5.61 27.79
C LEU A 607 -11.75 5.24 28.51
N ASP A 608 -12.54 6.23 28.99
CA ASP A 608 -13.88 6.00 29.55
C ASP A 608 -14.87 5.46 28.49
N THR A 609 -14.71 5.81 27.20
CA THR A 609 -15.46 5.21 26.09
C THR A 609 -15.07 3.75 25.89
N LEU A 610 -13.77 3.43 25.88
CA LEU A 610 -13.29 2.04 25.77
C LEU A 610 -13.77 1.17 26.95
N GLU A 611 -13.80 1.71 28.18
CA GLU A 611 -14.30 1.00 29.36
C GLU A 611 -15.76 0.52 29.20
N LYS A 612 -16.59 1.25 28.44
CA LYS A 612 -17.97 0.86 28.11
C LYS A 612 -18.06 -0.26 27.07
N MET A 613 -16.94 -0.52 26.35
CA MET A 613 -16.85 -1.52 25.28
C MET A 613 -16.09 -2.79 25.69
N LYS A 614 -16.00 -3.10 26.99
CA LYS A 614 -15.34 -4.33 27.47
C LYS A 614 -16.00 -5.64 26.99
N GLY A 615 -17.25 -5.56 26.54
CA GLY A 615 -18.00 -6.67 25.92
C GLY A 615 -17.66 -6.91 24.45
N GLU A 616 -16.85 -6.05 23.81
CA GLU A 616 -16.46 -6.20 22.39
C GLU A 616 -15.73 -7.52 22.13
N ARG A 617 -16.08 -8.17 20.99
CA ARG A 617 -15.46 -9.45 20.59
C ARG A 617 -15.06 -9.49 19.10
N SER A 618 -15.33 -8.46 18.34
CA SER A 618 -14.81 -8.34 16.97
C SER A 618 -13.29 -8.12 17.00
N ARG A 619 -12.52 -9.00 16.41
CA ARG A 619 -11.05 -8.89 16.31
C ARG A 619 -10.63 -7.52 15.78
N ALA A 620 -11.28 -7.06 14.71
CA ALA A 620 -10.96 -5.79 14.06
C ALA A 620 -11.19 -4.58 14.99
N VAL A 621 -12.30 -4.55 15.76
CA VAL A 621 -12.57 -3.46 16.72
C VAL A 621 -11.58 -3.51 17.89
N VAL A 622 -11.32 -4.70 18.45
CA VAL A 622 -10.34 -4.88 19.52
C VAL A 622 -8.95 -4.48 19.05
N GLY A 623 -8.58 -4.79 17.79
CA GLY A 623 -7.32 -4.38 17.18
C GLY A 623 -7.14 -2.86 17.15
N VAL A 624 -8.20 -2.09 16.85
CA VAL A 624 -8.18 -0.63 16.96
C VAL A 624 -7.92 -0.18 18.39
N MET A 625 -8.60 -0.78 19.38
CA MET A 625 -8.43 -0.43 20.80
C MET A 625 -6.99 -0.73 21.28
N THR A 626 -6.49 -1.94 21.00
CA THR A 626 -5.15 -2.38 21.44
C THR A 626 -4.01 -1.64 20.74
N GLY A 627 -4.20 -1.26 19.47
CA GLY A 627 -3.28 -0.37 18.76
C GLY A 627 -3.12 0.98 19.46
N ARG A 628 -4.20 1.53 20.03
CA ARG A 628 -4.12 2.77 20.84
C ARG A 628 -3.42 2.56 22.16
N PHE A 629 -3.50 1.39 22.76
CA PHE A 629 -2.73 1.10 23.99
C PHE A 629 -1.24 1.19 23.73
N GLY A 630 -0.76 0.66 22.59
CA GLY A 630 0.62 0.80 22.15
C GLY A 630 1.01 2.28 21.95
N GLU A 631 0.23 3.03 21.18
CA GLU A 631 0.51 4.45 20.92
C GLU A 631 0.55 5.28 22.21
N ILE A 632 -0.36 5.03 23.17
CA ILE A 632 -0.38 5.67 24.49
C ILE A 632 0.87 5.31 25.28
N HIS A 633 1.20 4.02 25.35
CA HIS A 633 2.35 3.51 26.09
C HIS A 633 3.66 4.12 25.58
N ASP A 634 3.86 4.14 24.27
CA ASP A 634 5.14 4.53 23.67
C ASP A 634 5.29 6.07 23.53
N SER A 635 4.18 6.80 23.38
CA SER A 635 4.23 8.23 23.08
C SER A 635 3.88 9.13 24.26
N ILE A 636 3.01 8.72 25.19
CA ILE A 636 2.44 9.62 26.23
C ILE A 636 2.85 9.21 27.64
N VAL A 637 2.91 7.89 27.94
CA VAL A 637 3.18 7.37 29.29
C VAL A 637 4.60 7.72 29.73
N THR A 638 4.75 8.34 30.90
CA THR A 638 6.07 8.58 31.50
C THR A 638 6.60 7.35 32.22
N ALA A 639 7.91 7.29 32.45
CA ALA A 639 8.54 6.21 33.21
C ALA A 639 7.92 5.99 34.59
N GLY A 640 7.48 7.07 35.26
CA GLY A 640 6.83 7.00 36.57
C GLY A 640 5.40 6.48 36.55
N GLU A 641 4.73 6.51 35.42
CA GLU A 641 3.34 6.08 35.23
C GLU A 641 3.20 4.74 34.55
N ARG A 642 4.30 4.22 33.97
CA ARG A 642 4.32 2.97 33.18
C ARG A 642 3.64 1.82 33.93
N GLY A 643 4.00 1.55 35.17
CA GLY A 643 3.38 0.47 35.94
C GLY A 643 1.88 0.64 36.22
N ALA A 644 1.39 1.91 36.31
CA ALA A 644 -0.03 2.18 36.49
C ALA A 644 -0.81 1.94 35.17
N PHE A 645 -0.25 2.34 34.04
CA PHE A 645 -0.84 2.10 32.72
C PHE A 645 -0.83 0.60 32.36
N GLU A 646 0.28 -0.08 32.56
CA GLU A 646 0.38 -1.55 32.37
C GLU A 646 -0.67 -2.30 33.20
N LYS A 647 -0.87 -1.86 34.46
CA LYS A 647 -1.93 -2.44 35.32
C LYS A 647 -3.32 -2.18 34.72
N TRP A 648 -3.60 -0.98 34.21
CA TRP A 648 -4.86 -0.66 33.57
C TRP A 648 -5.12 -1.55 32.35
N VAL A 649 -4.11 -1.76 31.48
CA VAL A 649 -4.19 -2.68 30.34
C VAL A 649 -4.52 -4.10 30.78
N ARG A 650 -3.85 -4.59 31.85
CA ARG A 650 -4.18 -5.93 32.41
C ARG A 650 -5.62 -6.02 32.92
N ASP A 651 -6.07 -5.02 33.66
CA ASP A 651 -7.43 -5.01 34.22
C ASP A 651 -8.50 -4.92 33.14
N PHE A 652 -8.17 -4.25 32.01
CA PHE A 652 -9.07 -4.13 30.86
C PHE A 652 -9.19 -5.43 30.07
N LEU A 653 -8.08 -6.08 29.69
CA LEU A 653 -8.07 -7.24 28.78
C LEU A 653 -8.15 -8.60 29.46
N ARG A 654 -7.81 -8.72 30.75
CA ARG A 654 -7.78 -10.02 31.45
C ARG A 654 -9.14 -10.76 31.43
N PRO A 655 -10.30 -10.12 31.57
CA PRO A 655 -11.60 -10.82 31.45
C PRO A 655 -11.75 -11.46 30.04
N MET A 656 -11.40 -10.76 28.98
CA MET A 656 -11.45 -11.25 27.62
C MET A 656 -10.46 -12.41 27.40
N ALA A 657 -9.22 -12.27 27.87
CA ALA A 657 -8.22 -13.34 27.81
C ALA A 657 -8.68 -14.63 28.53
N SER A 658 -9.33 -14.48 29.69
CA SER A 658 -9.87 -15.62 30.44
C SER A 658 -11.00 -16.32 29.70
N GLU A 659 -11.85 -15.57 29.00
CA GLU A 659 -12.96 -16.12 28.18
C GLU A 659 -12.43 -16.81 26.89
N LEU A 660 -11.42 -16.23 26.25
CA LEU A 660 -10.80 -16.80 25.05
C LEU A 660 -10.07 -18.11 25.35
N GLY A 661 -9.58 -18.24 26.58
CA GLY A 661 -8.79 -19.41 26.99
C GLY A 661 -7.38 -19.45 26.38
N GLU A 662 -6.64 -20.50 26.72
CA GLU A 662 -5.22 -20.60 26.36
C GLU A 662 -4.95 -21.29 25.03
N SER A 663 -5.92 -22.05 24.50
CA SER A 663 -5.78 -22.84 23.29
C SER A 663 -7.05 -22.81 22.46
N PRO A 664 -6.94 -22.92 21.14
CA PRO A 664 -8.10 -23.01 20.26
C PRO A 664 -8.95 -24.25 20.59
N THR A 665 -10.25 -24.13 20.38
CA THR A 665 -11.20 -25.27 20.48
C THR A 665 -11.51 -25.79 19.06
N PRO A 666 -11.81 -27.10 18.89
CA PRO A 666 -12.20 -27.64 17.59
C PRO A 666 -13.40 -26.88 16.99
N GLY A 667 -13.25 -26.40 15.74
CA GLY A 667 -14.29 -25.64 15.05
C GLY A 667 -14.37 -24.16 15.42
N GLU A 668 -13.39 -23.64 16.15
CA GLU A 668 -13.30 -22.21 16.47
C GLU A 668 -13.02 -21.38 15.20
N SER A 669 -13.68 -20.22 15.10
CA SER A 669 -13.49 -19.30 13.95
C SER A 669 -12.10 -18.69 13.92
N ASP A 670 -11.65 -18.32 12.70
CA ASP A 670 -10.38 -17.64 12.47
C ASP A 670 -10.31 -16.30 13.21
N ASP A 671 -11.40 -15.53 13.21
CA ASP A 671 -11.51 -14.27 13.95
C ASP A 671 -11.23 -14.45 15.46
N ARG A 672 -11.79 -15.49 16.07
CA ARG A 672 -11.59 -15.77 17.51
C ARG A 672 -10.16 -16.29 17.80
N ARG A 673 -9.57 -17.08 16.88
CA ARG A 673 -8.16 -17.52 17.00
C ARG A 673 -7.20 -16.33 16.92
N GLY A 674 -7.41 -15.45 15.94
CA GLY A 674 -6.64 -14.21 15.79
C GLY A 674 -6.80 -13.29 17.01
N LEU A 675 -8.04 -13.08 17.48
CA LEU A 675 -8.33 -12.28 18.69
C LEU A 675 -7.56 -12.79 19.92
N ARG A 676 -7.50 -14.11 20.11
CA ARG A 676 -6.73 -14.72 21.21
C ARG A 676 -5.25 -14.35 21.12
N SER A 677 -4.67 -14.44 19.95
CA SER A 677 -3.25 -14.13 19.70
C SER A 677 -2.96 -12.64 19.92
N ASP A 678 -3.84 -11.76 19.47
CA ASP A 678 -3.71 -10.30 19.59
C ASP A 678 -3.83 -9.85 21.07
N VAL A 679 -4.80 -10.42 21.81
CA VAL A 679 -4.98 -10.15 23.25
C VAL A 679 -3.80 -10.68 24.07
N PHE A 680 -3.29 -11.88 23.73
CA PHE A 680 -2.09 -12.43 24.35
C PHE A 680 -0.89 -11.50 24.16
N ALA A 681 -0.65 -11.06 22.94
CA ALA A 681 0.46 -10.17 22.63
C ALA A 681 0.34 -8.82 23.38
N THR A 682 -0.83 -8.20 23.34
CA THR A 682 -1.09 -6.91 24.00
C THR A 682 -0.90 -6.98 25.51
N LEU A 683 -1.40 -8.02 26.16
CA LEU A 683 -1.23 -8.24 27.60
C LEU A 683 0.23 -8.49 27.98
N ALA A 684 0.97 -9.23 27.15
CA ALA A 684 2.38 -9.51 27.42
C ALA A 684 3.26 -8.27 27.19
N VAL A 685 3.03 -7.53 26.11
CA VAL A 685 3.86 -6.37 25.73
C VAL A 685 3.49 -5.12 26.55
N TYR A 686 2.26 -4.68 26.43
CA TYR A 686 1.78 -3.42 27.05
C TYR A 686 1.16 -3.59 28.43
N GLY A 687 0.73 -4.80 28.78
CA GLY A 687 0.33 -5.16 30.13
C GLY A 687 1.47 -5.67 31.00
N ARG A 688 2.61 -6.07 30.43
CA ARG A 688 3.75 -6.72 31.13
C ARG A 688 3.26 -7.83 32.06
N ASP A 689 2.31 -8.66 31.59
CA ASP A 689 1.73 -9.73 32.41
C ASP A 689 2.76 -10.83 32.67
N PRO A 690 3.15 -11.06 33.96
CA PRO A 690 4.24 -12.01 34.28
C PRO A 690 3.94 -13.45 33.87
N GLN A 691 2.66 -13.87 33.89
CA GLN A 691 2.27 -15.23 33.51
C GLN A 691 2.42 -15.43 32.00
N LEU A 692 2.00 -14.44 31.21
CA LEU A 692 2.10 -14.50 29.74
C LEU A 692 3.55 -14.35 29.25
N LEU A 693 4.38 -13.54 29.93
CA LEU A 693 5.81 -13.48 29.68
C LEU A 693 6.51 -14.83 29.93
N ALA A 694 6.16 -15.51 31.03
CA ALA A 694 6.68 -16.87 31.30
C ALA A 694 6.16 -17.91 30.29
N LYS A 695 4.88 -17.79 29.89
CA LYS A 695 4.26 -18.66 28.89
C LYS A 695 4.92 -18.50 27.52
N SER A 696 5.23 -17.27 27.10
CA SER A 696 5.93 -16.99 25.83
C SER A 696 7.24 -17.76 25.74
N ARG A 697 8.05 -17.77 26.82
CA ARG A 697 9.31 -18.53 26.86
C ARG A 697 9.07 -20.04 26.70
N THR A 698 8.01 -20.57 27.31
CA THR A 698 7.65 -21.99 27.18
C THR A 698 7.22 -22.32 25.75
N LEU A 699 6.42 -21.45 25.11
CA LEU A 699 6.00 -21.61 23.72
C LEU A 699 7.17 -21.56 22.76
N VAL A 700 8.15 -20.66 22.97
CA VAL A 700 9.39 -20.60 22.19
C VAL A 700 10.17 -21.90 22.29
N GLU A 701 10.33 -22.47 23.50
CA GLU A 701 11.01 -23.76 23.67
C GLU A 701 10.26 -24.92 22.96
N GLN A 702 8.94 -24.90 22.92
CA GLN A 702 8.15 -25.89 22.19
C GLN A 702 8.31 -25.70 20.68
N TYR A 703 8.18 -24.46 20.19
CA TYR A 703 8.30 -24.11 18.78
C TYR A 703 9.66 -24.48 18.20
N MET A 704 10.74 -24.18 18.91
CA MET A 704 12.10 -24.55 18.50
C MET A 704 12.31 -26.07 18.40
N ARG A 705 11.63 -26.87 19.22
CA ARG A 705 11.70 -28.34 19.11
C ARG A 705 10.89 -28.86 17.92
N ASN A 706 9.75 -28.27 17.67
CA ASN A 706 8.85 -28.64 16.58
C ASN A 706 7.96 -27.43 16.23
N SER A 707 8.21 -26.78 15.10
CA SER A 707 7.49 -25.58 14.67
C SER A 707 5.97 -25.80 14.58
N ASN A 708 5.52 -27.00 14.24
CA ASN A 708 4.09 -27.34 14.15
C ASN A 708 3.40 -27.61 15.51
N SER A 709 4.13 -27.50 16.63
CA SER A 709 3.56 -27.75 17.97
C SER A 709 2.90 -26.53 18.60
N VAL A 710 3.07 -25.36 18.02
CA VAL A 710 2.50 -24.08 18.43
C VAL A 710 1.79 -23.46 17.24
N GLU A 711 0.61 -22.90 17.46
CA GLU A 711 -0.11 -22.16 16.41
C GLU A 711 0.78 -21.01 15.87
N ALA A 712 0.84 -20.85 14.54
CA ALA A 712 1.81 -19.96 13.89
C ALA A 712 1.71 -18.49 14.37
N ALA A 713 0.51 -17.92 14.46
CA ALA A 713 0.31 -16.56 14.96
C ALA A 713 0.79 -16.38 16.41
N LEU A 714 0.56 -17.39 17.26
CA LEU A 714 1.00 -17.38 18.64
C LEU A 714 2.50 -17.59 18.76
N ALA A 715 3.11 -18.38 17.85
CA ALA A 715 4.55 -18.62 17.81
C ALA A 715 5.32 -17.35 17.46
N GLY A 716 4.91 -16.61 16.43
CA GLY A 716 5.51 -15.33 16.05
C GLY A 716 5.46 -14.31 17.20
N ASN A 717 4.30 -14.17 17.84
CA ASN A 717 4.13 -13.31 19.02
C ASN A 717 5.03 -13.76 20.19
N ALA A 718 5.09 -15.06 20.48
CA ALA A 718 5.91 -15.58 21.57
C ALA A 718 7.42 -15.34 21.36
N LEU A 719 7.92 -15.46 20.12
CA LEU A 719 9.29 -15.13 19.75
C LEU A 719 9.59 -13.64 20.02
N GLY A 720 8.76 -12.73 19.51
CA GLY A 720 8.91 -11.29 19.71
C GLY A 720 8.87 -10.88 21.18
N ILE A 721 7.91 -11.42 21.95
CA ILE A 721 7.74 -11.15 23.38
C ILE A 721 8.95 -11.68 24.18
N SER A 722 9.42 -12.90 23.89
CA SER A 722 10.55 -13.48 24.62
C SER A 722 11.86 -12.72 24.34
N ALA A 723 12.01 -12.11 23.18
CA ALA A 723 13.15 -11.27 22.83
C ALA A 723 13.24 -9.99 23.68
N LEU A 724 12.11 -9.41 24.13
CA LEU A 724 12.06 -8.19 24.95
C LEU A 724 12.83 -8.31 26.27
N ASP A 725 12.92 -9.53 26.85
CA ASP A 725 13.69 -9.82 28.06
C ASP A 725 14.82 -10.83 27.75
N GLY A 726 15.15 -10.99 26.47
CA GLY A 726 16.10 -11.99 25.96
C GLY A 726 17.58 -11.62 26.20
N ASN A 727 18.42 -12.63 26.18
CA ASN A 727 19.89 -12.51 26.30
C ASN A 727 20.59 -13.01 25.03
N ALA A 728 21.94 -12.90 25.02
CA ALA A 728 22.75 -13.33 23.89
C ALA A 728 22.58 -14.81 23.52
N ALA A 729 22.37 -15.69 24.51
CA ALA A 729 22.18 -17.12 24.26
C ALA A 729 20.85 -17.40 23.53
N LEU A 730 19.77 -16.68 23.87
CA LEU A 730 18.49 -16.76 23.14
C LEU A 730 18.62 -16.19 21.72
N TYR A 731 19.33 -15.07 21.57
CA TYR A 731 19.62 -14.44 20.29
C TYR A 731 20.34 -15.40 19.34
N ASP A 732 21.38 -16.09 19.82
CA ASP A 732 22.17 -17.07 19.05
C ASP A 732 21.28 -18.23 18.57
N ARG A 733 20.38 -18.71 19.44
CA ARG A 733 19.43 -19.78 19.08
C ARG A 733 18.42 -19.30 18.01
N TYR A 734 17.96 -18.04 18.05
CA TYR A 734 17.10 -17.51 17.01
C TYR A 734 17.80 -17.50 15.65
N LEU A 735 19.06 -17.05 15.59
CA LEU A 735 19.87 -17.10 14.37
C LEU A 735 20.07 -18.52 13.84
N GLU A 736 20.27 -19.50 14.75
CA GLU A 736 20.46 -20.90 14.36
C GLU A 736 19.17 -21.50 13.77
N HIS A 737 18.03 -21.31 14.44
CA HIS A 737 16.74 -21.81 13.95
C HIS A 737 16.28 -21.13 12.66
N MET A 738 16.52 -19.84 12.51
CA MET A 738 16.21 -19.09 11.29
C MET A 738 16.90 -19.70 10.07
N LYS A 739 18.16 -20.15 10.19
CA LYS A 739 18.91 -20.79 9.08
C LYS A 739 18.32 -22.14 8.65
N THR A 740 17.54 -22.78 9.50
CA THR A 740 16.91 -24.08 9.24
C THR A 740 15.40 -23.98 8.99
N ALA A 741 14.85 -22.78 8.92
CA ALA A 741 13.45 -22.53 8.67
C ALA A 741 12.99 -23.14 7.32
N LYS A 742 11.82 -23.78 7.32
CA LYS A 742 11.28 -24.50 6.16
C LYS A 742 10.31 -23.63 5.32
N THR A 743 9.70 -22.64 5.96
CA THR A 743 8.77 -21.71 5.32
C THR A 743 9.26 -20.28 5.47
N PRO A 744 8.85 -19.37 4.58
CA PRO A 744 9.12 -17.95 4.77
C PRO A 744 8.57 -17.41 6.09
N GLU A 745 7.35 -17.79 6.49
CA GLU A 745 6.76 -17.36 7.76
C GLU A 745 7.64 -17.74 8.97
N GLU A 746 8.12 -18.97 9.02
CA GLU A 746 9.03 -19.40 10.08
C GLU A 746 10.32 -18.59 10.09
N TYR A 747 10.93 -18.35 8.93
CA TYR A 747 12.15 -17.53 8.79
C TYR A 747 11.93 -16.10 9.31
N TYR A 748 10.88 -15.43 8.84
CA TYR A 748 10.63 -14.04 9.18
C TYR A 748 10.11 -13.84 10.61
N ASN A 749 9.48 -14.83 11.23
CA ASN A 749 9.15 -14.82 12.66
C ASN A 749 10.41 -14.70 13.52
N TYR A 750 11.45 -15.47 13.22
CA TYR A 750 12.75 -15.33 13.91
C TYR A 750 13.44 -14.02 13.56
N PHE A 751 13.48 -13.66 12.28
CA PHE A 751 14.16 -12.46 11.81
C PHE A 751 13.58 -11.18 12.45
N GLY A 752 12.27 -11.04 12.43
CA GLY A 752 11.59 -9.90 13.08
C GLY A 752 11.87 -9.83 14.57
N ALA A 753 11.89 -10.98 15.25
CA ALA A 753 12.19 -11.05 16.69
C ALA A 753 13.61 -10.59 17.06
N LEU A 754 14.60 -10.66 16.14
CA LEU A 754 15.98 -10.18 16.41
C LEU A 754 16.02 -8.67 16.70
N THR A 755 15.09 -7.89 16.16
CA THR A 755 15.04 -6.44 16.38
C THR A 755 14.46 -6.05 17.75
N ASN A 756 13.84 -6.99 18.48
CA ASN A 756 13.18 -6.73 19.75
C ASN A 756 14.09 -6.88 20.97
N PHE A 757 15.32 -7.35 20.80
CA PHE A 757 16.28 -7.48 21.90
C PHE A 757 16.74 -6.09 22.36
N PRO A 758 16.55 -5.71 23.63
CA PRO A 758 16.82 -4.34 24.10
C PRO A 758 18.32 -4.06 24.35
N ASN A 759 19.18 -5.07 24.31
CA ASN A 759 20.61 -4.92 24.58
C ASN A 759 21.32 -4.25 23.40
N PRO A 760 22.05 -3.13 23.62
CA PRO A 760 22.76 -2.39 22.54
C PRO A 760 23.75 -3.26 21.74
N GLU A 761 24.46 -4.21 22.38
CA GLU A 761 25.38 -5.10 21.69
C GLU A 761 24.63 -6.08 20.78
N LEU A 762 23.41 -6.51 21.13
CA LEU A 762 22.58 -7.36 20.28
C LEU A 762 21.97 -6.54 19.14
N ALA A 763 21.58 -5.30 19.37
CA ALA A 763 21.15 -4.38 18.30
C ALA A 763 22.27 -4.15 17.27
N LYS A 764 23.53 -3.99 17.74
CA LYS A 764 24.70 -3.91 16.85
C LYS A 764 24.87 -5.19 16.04
N ARG A 765 24.77 -6.35 16.66
CA ARG A 765 24.84 -7.65 15.97
C ARG A 765 23.72 -7.82 14.94
N THR A 766 22.51 -7.32 15.23
CA THR A 766 21.41 -7.32 14.28
C THR A 766 21.73 -6.44 13.08
N MET A 767 22.31 -5.25 13.28
CA MET A 767 22.75 -4.38 12.19
C MET A 767 23.85 -5.06 11.34
N GLU A 768 24.86 -5.65 11.98
CA GLU A 768 25.93 -6.40 11.29
C GLU A 768 25.36 -7.59 10.48
N PHE A 769 24.40 -8.31 11.05
CA PHE A 769 23.72 -9.42 10.37
C PHE A 769 22.92 -8.92 9.14
N VAL A 770 22.16 -7.83 9.27
CA VAL A 770 21.39 -7.26 8.15
C VAL A 770 22.29 -6.79 7.02
N LEU A 771 23.48 -6.25 7.33
CA LEU A 771 24.46 -5.86 6.34
C LEU A 771 25.22 -7.06 5.72
N GLY A 772 25.15 -8.22 6.35
CA GLY A 772 25.83 -9.45 5.90
C GLY A 772 25.23 -10.02 4.60
N PRO A 773 25.91 -11.00 3.99
CA PRO A 773 25.50 -11.60 2.72
C PRO A 773 24.26 -12.50 2.84
N ASP A 774 23.91 -12.93 4.05
CA ASP A 774 22.77 -13.83 4.30
C ASP A 774 21.41 -13.11 4.26
N VAL A 775 21.40 -11.77 4.37
CA VAL A 775 20.19 -10.95 4.32
C VAL A 775 20.07 -10.32 2.94
N LYS A 776 18.89 -10.47 2.34
CA LYS A 776 18.57 -9.95 1.00
C LYS A 776 18.38 -8.43 0.99
N ASN A 777 18.58 -7.80 -0.15
CA ASN A 777 18.46 -6.34 -0.28
C ASN A 777 17.05 -5.83 0.08
N GLN A 778 16.00 -6.57 -0.27
CA GLN A 778 14.61 -6.23 0.07
C GLN A 778 14.32 -6.24 1.57
N ASP A 779 15.12 -6.96 2.36
CA ASP A 779 14.91 -7.14 3.79
C ASP A 779 15.69 -6.12 4.65
N LEU A 780 16.40 -5.17 4.02
CA LEU A 780 17.14 -4.11 4.73
C LEU A 780 16.23 -3.26 5.62
N PHE A 781 14.96 -3.10 5.25
CA PHE A 781 13.99 -2.33 6.03
C PHE A 781 13.65 -2.95 7.40
N PHE A 782 14.00 -4.22 7.66
CA PHE A 782 13.90 -4.80 8.99
C PHE A 782 14.75 -4.07 10.05
N VAL A 783 15.78 -3.33 9.64
CA VAL A 783 16.52 -2.39 10.53
C VAL A 783 15.56 -1.41 11.21
N GLY A 784 14.44 -1.04 10.54
CA GLY A 784 13.40 -0.19 11.12
C GLY A 784 12.82 -0.72 12.44
N GLY A 785 12.80 -2.04 12.64
CA GLY A 785 12.37 -2.67 13.89
C GLY A 785 13.20 -2.27 15.12
N LEU A 786 14.47 -1.90 14.94
CA LEU A 786 15.32 -1.40 16.03
C LEU A 786 14.82 -0.06 16.62
N PHE A 787 14.00 0.68 15.87
CA PHE A 787 13.38 1.94 16.31
C PHE A 787 12.04 1.75 17.03
N GLY A 788 11.50 0.53 17.05
CA GLY A 788 10.21 0.23 17.67
C GLY A 788 10.17 0.35 19.19
N ASN A 789 11.33 0.35 19.86
CA ASN A 789 11.42 0.51 21.32
C ASN A 789 11.90 1.92 21.68
N PRO A 790 11.05 2.78 22.29
CA PRO A 790 11.43 4.14 22.65
C PRO A 790 12.67 4.24 23.55
N ASP A 791 12.88 3.26 24.43
CA ASP A 791 14.01 3.26 25.38
C ASP A 791 15.38 3.02 24.68
N THR A 792 15.40 2.49 23.46
CA THR A 792 16.61 2.16 22.68
C THR A 792 16.77 2.96 21.40
N GLN A 793 15.79 3.80 21.02
CA GLN A 793 15.79 4.55 19.77
C GLN A 793 17.05 5.40 19.54
N ALA A 794 17.56 6.09 20.56
CA ALA A 794 18.78 6.89 20.43
C ALA A 794 20.01 6.01 20.07
N THR A 795 20.14 4.84 20.70
CA THR A 795 21.22 3.90 20.37
C THR A 795 21.06 3.33 18.96
N ALA A 796 19.83 2.97 18.57
CA ALA A 796 19.52 2.48 17.23
C ALA A 796 19.83 3.53 16.16
N TRP A 797 19.55 4.79 16.46
CA TRP A 797 19.84 5.91 15.57
C TRP A 797 21.36 6.12 15.36
N GLU A 798 22.16 6.06 16.41
CA GLU A 798 23.62 6.14 16.27
C GLU A 798 24.18 4.95 15.48
N LEU A 799 23.68 3.73 15.70
CA LEU A 799 24.05 2.55 14.92
C LEU A 799 23.69 2.73 13.45
N PHE A 800 22.50 3.25 13.17
CA PHE A 800 22.04 3.50 11.81
C PHE A 800 22.95 4.52 11.09
N LYS A 801 23.23 5.68 11.70
CA LYS A 801 24.11 6.70 11.13
C LYS A 801 25.51 6.14 10.82
N ASN A 802 26.08 5.40 11.75
CA ASN A 802 27.43 4.84 11.60
C ASN A 802 27.52 3.79 10.48
N ASN A 803 26.42 3.08 10.17
CA ASN A 803 26.36 2.05 9.14
C ASN A 803 25.66 2.52 7.86
N PHE A 804 25.20 3.77 7.78
CA PHE A 804 24.43 4.29 6.67
C PHE A 804 25.12 4.18 5.30
N PRO A 805 26.43 4.42 5.17
CA PRO A 805 27.11 4.21 3.89
C PRO A 805 26.96 2.78 3.35
N ALA A 806 27.10 1.78 4.19
CA ALA A 806 26.94 0.36 3.81
C ALA A 806 25.47 0.00 3.51
N LEU A 807 24.53 0.52 4.30
CA LEU A 807 23.08 0.38 4.02
C LEU A 807 22.72 0.99 2.66
N LYS A 808 23.20 2.20 2.37
CA LYS A 808 22.96 2.90 1.10
C LYS A 808 23.53 2.13 -0.09
N GLU A 809 24.74 1.61 0.04
CA GLU A 809 25.40 0.82 -1.01
C GLU A 809 24.60 -0.46 -1.31
N LYS A 810 24.23 -1.21 -0.26
CA LYS A 810 23.48 -2.46 -0.37
C LYS A 810 22.04 -2.21 -0.90
N ALA A 811 21.35 -1.17 -0.42
CA ALA A 811 20.01 -0.81 -0.86
C ALA A 811 19.96 -0.31 -2.31
N GLY A 812 21.02 0.33 -2.77
CA GLY A 812 21.01 1.04 -4.06
C GLY A 812 20.15 2.31 -4.04
N ALA A 813 20.03 2.98 -5.17
CA ALA A 813 19.37 4.29 -5.26
C ALA A 813 17.86 4.22 -4.98
N SER A 814 17.17 3.17 -5.45
CA SER A 814 15.71 3.05 -5.36
C SER A 814 15.22 2.83 -3.92
N LEU A 815 15.90 2.02 -3.12
CA LEU A 815 15.47 1.71 -1.76
C LEU A 815 16.01 2.70 -0.71
N SER A 816 17.17 3.33 -0.96
CA SER A 816 17.85 4.16 0.04
C SER A 816 17.10 5.44 0.43
N ALA A 817 16.29 6.01 -0.47
CA ALA A 817 15.44 7.16 -0.18
C ALA A 817 14.40 6.89 0.91
N GLY A 818 13.87 5.66 0.95
CA GLY A 818 12.89 5.22 1.94
C GLY A 818 13.41 5.21 3.39
N PHE A 819 14.73 5.11 3.59
CA PHE A 819 15.31 5.16 4.94
C PHE A 819 15.06 6.49 5.65
N ALA A 820 14.82 7.59 4.92
CA ALA A 820 14.46 8.87 5.53
C ALA A 820 13.16 8.79 6.34
N GLY A 821 12.25 7.86 6.00
CA GLY A 821 11.02 7.60 6.73
C GLY A 821 11.24 7.08 8.15
N PHE A 822 12.40 6.46 8.45
CA PHE A 822 12.70 5.96 9.81
C PHE A 822 12.77 7.07 10.85
N ALA A 823 13.09 8.31 10.45
CA ALA A 823 13.00 9.48 11.34
C ALA A 823 11.58 9.68 11.92
N GLY A 824 10.55 9.15 11.28
CA GLY A 824 9.16 9.22 11.75
C GLY A 824 8.83 8.34 12.97
N PHE A 825 9.71 7.41 13.36
CA PHE A 825 9.53 6.60 14.59
C PHE A 825 9.80 7.41 15.87
N PHE A 826 10.46 8.56 15.77
CA PHE A 826 10.80 9.36 16.92
C PHE A 826 9.61 10.12 17.51
N CYS A 827 9.69 10.43 18.79
CA CYS A 827 8.80 11.36 19.47
C CYS A 827 9.63 12.28 20.40
N ASP A 828 10.74 12.81 19.88
CA ASP A 828 11.75 13.59 20.62
C ASP A 828 12.33 14.68 19.71
N ASP A 829 12.44 15.92 20.25
CA ASP A 829 12.92 17.08 19.49
C ASP A 829 14.38 16.90 18.99
N LYS A 830 15.25 16.34 19.84
CA LYS A 830 16.67 16.21 19.51
C LYS A 830 16.89 15.17 18.41
N LEU A 831 16.20 14.04 18.51
CA LEU A 831 16.28 13.00 17.49
C LEU A 831 15.67 13.47 16.16
N ARG A 832 14.57 14.24 16.21
CA ARG A 832 14.01 14.90 15.02
C ARG A 832 15.05 15.78 14.33
N ASP A 833 15.62 16.72 15.08
CA ASP A 833 16.54 17.72 14.52
C ASP A 833 17.83 17.07 14.02
N ASP A 834 18.42 16.14 14.78
CA ASP A 834 19.59 15.35 14.35
C ASP A 834 19.31 14.52 13.09
N SER A 835 18.11 13.95 12.95
CA SER A 835 17.75 13.20 11.74
C SER A 835 17.60 14.09 10.50
N GLN A 836 17.02 15.29 10.67
CA GLN A 836 16.92 16.29 9.59
C GLN A 836 18.31 16.72 9.12
N ASP A 837 19.20 17.07 10.06
CA ASP A 837 20.57 17.48 9.76
C ASP A 837 21.38 16.36 9.09
N PHE A 838 21.22 15.13 9.57
CA PHE A 838 21.89 13.97 8.99
C PHE A 838 21.48 13.75 7.53
N PHE A 839 20.19 13.62 7.25
CA PHE A 839 19.71 13.32 5.90
C PHE A 839 19.95 14.48 4.92
N ALA A 840 19.97 15.75 5.39
CA ALA A 840 20.31 16.89 4.56
C ALA A 840 21.72 16.78 3.94
N THR A 841 22.64 16.01 4.54
CA THR A 841 24.00 15.80 4.03
C THR A 841 24.15 14.58 3.13
N GLN A 842 23.13 13.70 3.01
CA GLN A 842 23.29 12.38 2.39
C GLN A 842 23.12 12.34 0.87
N ASN A 843 22.63 13.41 0.23
CA ASN A 843 22.31 13.46 -1.21
C ASN A 843 21.52 12.19 -1.67
N LEU A 844 20.28 12.10 -1.25
CA LEU A 844 19.35 10.99 -1.56
C LEU A 844 18.18 11.51 -2.41
N PRO A 845 18.25 11.46 -3.74
CA PRO A 845 17.14 11.87 -4.59
C PRO A 845 15.84 11.11 -4.21
N GLY A 846 14.73 11.85 -4.05
CA GLY A 846 13.44 11.29 -3.65
C GLY A 846 13.23 11.17 -2.13
N SER A 847 14.22 11.52 -1.29
CA SER A 847 14.07 11.47 0.18
C SER A 847 13.40 12.70 0.79
N GLU A 848 13.25 13.78 0.05
CA GLU A 848 12.76 15.07 0.54
C GLU A 848 11.35 14.96 1.13
N ARG A 849 10.44 14.31 0.41
CA ARG A 849 9.07 14.09 0.87
C ARG A 849 8.99 13.12 2.06
N PRO A 850 9.59 11.92 2.03
CA PRO A 850 9.66 11.04 3.19
C PRO A 850 10.23 11.72 4.44
N LEU A 851 11.28 12.52 4.30
CA LEU A 851 11.90 13.25 5.40
C LEU A 851 10.98 14.34 5.97
N GLN A 852 10.29 15.10 5.11
CA GLN A 852 9.34 16.11 5.56
C GLN A 852 8.13 15.47 6.25
N ASN A 853 7.62 14.35 5.72
CA ASN A 853 6.53 13.59 6.33
C ASN A 853 6.95 13.06 7.71
N ALA A 854 8.16 12.53 7.84
CA ALA A 854 8.74 12.09 9.12
C ALA A 854 8.79 13.23 10.13
N LYS A 855 9.27 14.41 9.71
CA LYS A 855 9.30 15.61 10.56
C LYS A 855 7.92 16.01 11.07
N ASP A 856 6.94 16.06 10.20
CA ASP A 856 5.56 16.40 10.56
C ASP A 856 4.96 15.36 11.52
N THR A 857 5.25 14.07 11.31
CA THR A 857 4.83 12.96 12.18
C THR A 857 5.43 13.11 13.59
N VAL A 858 6.72 13.39 13.69
CA VAL A 858 7.39 13.60 14.99
C VAL A 858 6.82 14.82 15.70
N ASN A 859 6.59 15.94 15.01
CA ASN A 859 5.98 17.13 15.59
C ASN A 859 4.60 16.81 16.15
N ALA A 860 3.76 16.10 15.41
CA ALA A 860 2.42 15.70 15.87
C ALA A 860 2.48 14.75 17.10
N CYS A 861 3.49 13.88 17.19
CA CYS A 861 3.70 13.02 18.36
C CYS A 861 4.09 13.84 19.60
N ILE A 862 5.02 14.77 19.47
CA ILE A 862 5.46 15.66 20.57
C ILE A 862 4.29 16.52 21.06
N GLU A 863 3.48 17.05 20.13
CA GLU A 863 2.28 17.81 20.46
C GLU A 863 1.24 16.98 21.20
N LEU A 864 0.93 15.77 20.71
CA LEU A 864 0.03 14.83 21.37
C LEU A 864 0.45 14.58 22.83
N ARG A 865 1.73 14.29 23.07
CA ARG A 865 2.28 14.13 24.42
C ARG A 865 2.04 15.38 25.27
N SER A 866 2.35 16.54 24.76
CA SER A 866 2.16 17.82 25.46
C SER A 866 0.70 18.08 25.84
N LEU A 867 -0.23 17.78 24.94
CA LEU A 867 -1.67 17.98 25.15
C LEU A 867 -2.29 16.98 26.12
N GLN A 868 -1.81 15.73 26.15
CA GLN A 868 -2.52 14.63 26.80
C GLN A 868 -1.84 14.04 28.04
N GLN A 869 -0.56 14.31 28.27
CA GLN A 869 0.17 13.71 29.42
C GLN A 869 -0.48 14.03 30.75
N THR A 870 -0.87 15.29 31.01
CA THR A 870 -1.54 15.68 32.24
C THR A 870 -2.91 15.02 32.39
N ASN A 871 -3.66 14.88 31.28
CA ASN A 871 -4.98 14.23 31.26
C ASN A 871 -4.84 12.74 31.59
N LEU A 872 -3.85 12.06 31.00
CA LEU A 872 -3.55 10.65 31.30
C LEU A 872 -3.15 10.45 32.77
N SER A 873 -2.24 11.31 33.29
CA SER A 873 -1.83 11.28 34.71
C SER A 873 -3.01 11.40 35.66
N ALA A 874 -3.97 12.28 35.35
CA ALA A 874 -5.17 12.45 36.13
C ALA A 874 -6.09 11.20 36.05
N TYR A 875 -6.22 10.61 34.87
CA TYR A 875 -7.02 9.41 34.64
C TYR A 875 -6.47 8.21 35.42
N LEU A 876 -5.17 7.94 35.35
CA LEU A 876 -4.54 6.79 36.02
C LEU A 876 -4.55 6.87 37.55
N LYS A 877 -4.77 8.06 38.13
CA LYS A 877 -4.93 8.27 39.57
C LYS A 877 -6.36 8.11 40.05
N LYS A 878 -7.36 7.99 39.15
CA LYS A 878 -8.74 7.75 39.55
C LYS A 878 -8.85 6.39 40.26
N PRO A 879 -9.55 6.28 41.40
CA PRO A 879 -9.87 4.97 41.98
C PRO A 879 -10.71 4.17 40.96
N PRO A 880 -10.55 2.82 40.90
CA PRO A 880 -11.35 2.01 40.01
C PRO A 880 -12.85 2.24 40.32
N ALA A 881 -13.67 2.35 39.27
CA ALA A 881 -15.10 2.50 39.39
C ALA A 881 -15.65 1.33 40.24
N LYS A 882 -16.38 1.63 41.29
CA LYS A 882 -17.00 0.57 42.09
C LYS A 882 -18.01 -0.16 41.19
N ASP A 883 -17.84 -1.46 41.03
CA ASP A 883 -18.77 -2.32 40.31
C ASP A 883 -20.18 -2.11 40.81
N ALA A 884 -21.04 -1.50 39.97
CA ALA A 884 -22.45 -1.29 40.28
C ALA A 884 -23.27 -2.61 40.36
N ARG A 885 -22.64 -3.77 40.12
CA ARG A 885 -23.28 -5.10 40.12
C ARG A 885 -23.26 -5.81 41.48
N SER A 886 -22.61 -5.27 42.48
CA SER A 886 -22.56 -5.88 43.82
C SER A 886 -23.68 -5.41 44.82
N ALA A 887 -24.65 -4.62 44.35
CA ALA A 887 -25.73 -4.08 45.21
C ALA A 887 -27.11 -4.71 44.97
N SER A 888 -27.17 -5.91 44.37
CA SER A 888 -28.42 -6.67 44.23
C SER A 888 -28.19 -8.12 44.69
N HIS A 889 -28.07 -8.29 45.97
CA HIS A 889 -28.42 -9.54 46.66
C HIS A 889 -29.24 -9.23 47.90
#